data_738b54dc19399eb6eda330a3f58f68bf
#
_entry.id   738b54dc19399eb6eda330a3f58f68bf
#
_cell.length_a   1.000
_cell.length_b   1.000
_cell.length_c   1.000
_cell.angle_alpha   90.00
_cell.angle_beta   90.00
_cell.angle_gamma   90.00
#
_symmetry.space_group_name_H-M   'P 1'
#
loop_
_entity.id
_entity.type
_entity.pdbx_description
1 polymer ?
#
loop_
_entity_poly.entity_id
_entity_poly.type
_entity_poly.pdbx_seq_one_letter_code
_entity_poly.pdbx_strand_id
1 'polypeptide(L)'
;FQASFLSGFRKGKSGKKVAMLMSPSTSPTRNALVREVAEAYPGLSLYSYEALEGAGAAQARTDLYGQGVVPVVSLSGIKRVLSLDNDFLGLDSIGDNCQCEFAETRDTDGGGEVSRFYAVESAFTLTGGMADHRYRIAPSQILPVAALVAKAVSEKIGDRALGSVADEVIAKMVVPVYHEKWIEECAIDLAENQGGSIVLAGNRHGREVHILVSALNKALGAYENHITLVQHDLPQMGGIADLSDAIGSGEIETLFVLNAGDVVFDAPADLEFGKLLKSVPKVVHLGYSVNETAKAATWHIPGTHYLESWGDHYSMGGIYSVQQPMINPLWGGISENVFLLSLLEENASEELILERVKRTFNNAGLEDWSQALRDGFAKGKRLPTAKVITEPASIFGSKGVKIADLPHAEGLELVLTVSGATYDGRFVNNGWLQEAPDPITKLTWDNAALISTTTAETLGLKDGELVEISIGDRKIEAPVLVSPGQADFVLCLPVGYYGDLADGTVSRGVGFNAYPMMTTATPYYVSGVNLKSTGEEHELALTAEHYSMEGRAIAREGTVEMYKKDPHFAQHQGMDHHIPENISLYKGPDYIKGENPEGPGPMFSAIPGHEFKVDQLHQWAMTIDLNSCTGCNACVIACQAENNIPIVGKDQVLAGREMHWVRMDRYFTSPSDYKTVSDQGLGNGEPGKRPVDDDQIEMIPMGVSCLQCESAPCETVCPVNATVHTGDGLNAMTYNRCIGTRYCANNCPYKARRFNYYDYNKRPLEKIKVGGIEAEGFKFGPLAPANGNATTTQRLQKNPNVTVRMRGVIEKCTYCVQRITAAKIAAKAAARDSDDIQVKTGALTVA
;
A
#
# COMPACT_ATOMS: atom_id res chain seq x y z
N PHE A 1 37.39 2.19 -9.22
CA PHE A 1 36.78 3.44 -8.81
C PHE A 1 37.57 4.13 -7.69
N GLN A 2 37.78 3.51 -6.53
CA GLN A 2 38.50 4.13 -5.41
C GLN A 2 39.89 4.64 -5.81
N ALA A 3 40.69 3.83 -6.48
CA ALA A 3 42.06 4.22 -6.87
C ALA A 3 42.09 5.27 -7.98
N SER A 4 41.18 5.17 -8.96
CA SER A 4 41.22 6.03 -10.14
C SER A 4 40.46 7.34 -9.99
N PHE A 5 39.35 7.33 -9.24
CA PHE A 5 38.47 8.48 -9.10
C PHE A 5 38.47 9.09 -7.69
N LEU A 6 38.11 8.35 -6.64
CA LEU A 6 37.98 8.91 -5.29
C LEU A 6 39.31 9.50 -4.74
N SER A 7 40.43 8.82 -4.97
CA SER A 7 41.74 9.33 -4.53
C SER A 7 42.06 10.67 -5.20
N GLY A 8 41.76 10.83 -6.49
CA GLY A 8 41.91 12.08 -7.21
C GLY A 8 40.93 13.15 -6.74
N PHE A 9 39.68 12.76 -6.50
CA PHE A 9 38.63 13.65 -6.03
C PHE A 9 38.98 14.26 -4.65
N ARG A 10 39.36 13.41 -3.69
CA ARG A 10 39.81 13.88 -2.34
C ARG A 10 40.98 14.83 -2.37
N LYS A 11 41.94 14.62 -3.30
CA LYS A 11 43.11 15.51 -3.46
C LYS A 11 42.73 16.87 -4.07
N GLY A 12 41.72 16.89 -4.92
CA GLY A 12 41.29 18.09 -5.63
C GLY A 12 40.61 19.16 -4.77
N LYS A 13 39.93 18.76 -3.70
CA LYS A 13 39.19 19.55 -2.67
C LYS A 13 38.44 20.81 -3.14
N SER A 14 38.25 21.05 -4.43
CA SER A 14 37.68 22.33 -4.87
C SER A 14 36.15 22.35 -4.84
N GLY A 15 35.49 21.17 -4.90
CA GLY A 15 34.01 21.05 -4.97
C GLY A 15 33.37 21.88 -6.08
N LYS A 16 34.15 22.69 -6.81
CA LYS A 16 33.62 23.51 -7.89
C LYS A 16 33.15 22.63 -9.03
N LYS A 17 31.95 22.94 -9.54
CA LYS A 17 31.29 22.19 -10.61
C LYS A 17 30.93 20.73 -10.21
N VAL A 18 30.74 20.48 -8.94
CA VAL A 18 30.29 19.20 -8.42
C VAL A 18 28.86 19.33 -7.88
N ALA A 19 27.99 18.41 -8.26
CA ALA A 19 26.64 18.31 -7.73
C ALA A 19 26.38 16.92 -7.14
N MET A 20 25.47 16.87 -6.20
CA MET A 20 24.98 15.62 -5.61
C MET A 20 23.46 15.63 -5.60
N LEU A 21 22.85 14.64 -6.24
CA LEU A 21 21.40 14.41 -6.28
C LEU A 21 21.07 13.20 -5.41
N MET A 22 20.12 13.33 -4.50
CA MET A 22 19.78 12.31 -3.50
C MET A 22 18.29 12.32 -3.23
N SER A 23 17.73 11.21 -2.75
CA SER A 23 16.38 11.24 -2.14
C SER A 23 16.38 11.98 -0.81
N PRO A 24 15.30 12.65 -0.42
CA PRO A 24 15.11 13.17 0.94
C PRO A 24 15.28 12.09 1.98
N SER A 25 15.80 12.43 3.16
CA SER A 25 15.97 11.46 4.25
C SER A 25 15.84 12.09 5.62
N THR A 26 15.20 11.37 6.52
CA THR A 26 15.12 11.71 7.96
C THR A 26 16.24 11.07 8.78
N SER A 27 17.24 10.42 8.15
CA SER A 27 18.39 9.83 8.83
C SER A 27 19.32 10.91 9.40
N PRO A 28 19.44 11.03 10.73
CA PRO A 28 20.33 12.02 11.31
C PRO A 28 21.81 11.73 11.04
N THR A 29 22.22 10.47 10.99
CA THR A 29 23.59 10.08 10.65
C THR A 29 23.94 10.44 9.19
N ARG A 30 23.05 10.12 8.24
CA ARG A 30 23.23 10.48 6.83
C ARG A 30 23.28 11.99 6.64
N ASN A 31 22.35 12.73 7.26
CA ASN A 31 22.27 14.17 7.12
C ASN A 31 23.52 14.87 7.72
N ALA A 32 24.08 14.32 8.81
CA ALA A 32 25.34 14.79 9.35
C ALA A 32 26.51 14.56 8.37
N LEU A 33 26.59 13.37 7.75
CA LEU A 33 27.60 13.07 6.72
C LEU A 33 27.49 13.99 5.51
N VAL A 34 26.28 14.27 5.05
CA VAL A 34 26.02 15.20 3.93
C VAL A 34 26.57 16.59 4.26
N ARG A 35 26.35 17.08 5.49
CA ARG A 35 26.90 18.38 5.93
C ARG A 35 28.42 18.35 6.02
N GLU A 36 29.02 17.32 6.60
CA GLU A 36 30.45 17.14 6.66
C GLU A 36 31.08 17.14 5.24
N VAL A 37 30.44 16.49 4.27
CA VAL A 37 30.87 16.51 2.87
C VAL A 37 30.75 17.91 2.27
N ALA A 38 29.64 18.61 2.48
CA ALA A 38 29.45 19.97 2.00
C ALA A 38 30.48 20.97 2.60
N GLU A 39 30.80 20.82 3.87
CA GLU A 39 31.85 21.60 4.53
C GLU A 39 33.26 21.31 3.97
N ALA A 40 33.57 20.04 3.69
CA ALA A 40 34.84 19.63 3.11
C ALA A 40 35.00 20.08 1.64
N TYR A 41 33.88 20.28 0.94
CA TYR A 41 33.83 20.69 -0.47
C TYR A 41 32.95 21.93 -0.66
N PRO A 42 33.36 23.13 -0.32
CA PRO A 42 32.53 24.34 -0.31
C PRO A 42 31.88 24.73 -1.65
N GLY A 43 32.32 24.14 -2.76
CA GLY A 43 31.72 24.35 -4.08
C GLY A 43 30.73 23.24 -4.51
N LEU A 44 30.43 22.32 -3.62
CA LEU A 44 29.45 21.25 -3.86
C LEU A 44 28.04 21.82 -3.76
N SER A 45 27.20 21.55 -4.77
CA SER A 45 25.76 21.87 -4.76
C SER A 45 24.95 20.61 -4.46
N LEU A 46 24.01 20.73 -3.53
CA LEU A 46 23.15 19.64 -3.09
C LEU A 46 21.75 19.78 -3.68
N TYR A 47 21.21 18.69 -4.20
CA TYR A 47 19.88 18.61 -4.78
C TYR A 47 19.15 17.38 -4.27
N SER A 48 17.81 17.48 -4.16
CA SER A 48 16.94 16.35 -3.82
C SER A 48 15.89 16.12 -4.90
N TYR A 49 15.51 14.87 -5.05
CA TYR A 49 14.43 14.46 -5.93
C TYR A 49 13.73 13.22 -5.38
N GLU A 50 12.40 13.25 -5.48
CA GLU A 50 11.50 12.12 -5.24
C GLU A 50 10.33 12.29 -6.21
N ALA A 51 10.12 11.31 -7.10
CA ALA A 51 9.12 11.40 -8.17
C ALA A 51 7.69 11.64 -7.68
N LEU A 52 7.37 11.13 -6.49
CA LEU A 52 6.03 11.22 -5.88
C LEU A 52 5.99 12.19 -4.68
N GLU A 53 7.01 13.04 -4.52
CA GLU A 53 6.95 14.11 -3.52
C GLU A 53 5.95 15.18 -3.97
N GLY A 54 4.93 15.42 -3.15
CA GLY A 54 3.94 16.48 -3.38
C GLY A 54 4.58 17.86 -3.34
N ALA A 55 5.08 18.35 -4.48
CA ALA A 55 5.76 19.65 -4.56
C ALA A 55 4.87 20.77 -4.00
N GLY A 56 3.56 20.77 -4.30
CA GLY A 56 2.60 21.71 -3.73
C GLY A 56 2.47 21.60 -2.22
N ALA A 57 2.39 20.38 -1.70
CA ALA A 57 2.35 20.11 -0.26
C ALA A 57 3.64 20.54 0.44
N ALA A 58 4.80 20.26 -0.15
CA ALA A 58 6.10 20.64 0.39
C ALA A 58 6.26 22.16 0.44
N GLN A 59 5.86 22.87 -0.62
CA GLN A 59 5.86 24.33 -0.66
C GLN A 59 4.92 24.92 0.38
N ALA A 60 3.69 24.40 0.50
CA ALA A 60 2.72 24.86 1.51
C ALA A 60 3.26 24.67 2.94
N ARG A 61 3.88 23.53 3.23
CA ARG A 61 4.52 23.26 4.54
C ARG A 61 5.61 24.29 4.84
N THR A 62 6.45 24.57 3.87
CA THR A 62 7.53 25.57 4.03
C THR A 62 6.97 26.97 4.29
N ASP A 63 5.91 27.36 3.58
CA ASP A 63 5.28 28.67 3.74
C ASP A 63 4.54 28.84 5.07
N LEU A 64 3.88 27.76 5.53
CA LEU A 64 3.10 27.75 6.76
C LEU A 64 3.98 27.62 8.01
N TYR A 65 4.91 26.68 8.00
CA TYR A 65 5.60 26.21 9.20
C TYR A 65 7.10 26.46 9.20
N GLY A 66 7.68 26.76 8.03
CA GLY A 66 9.13 26.86 7.84
C GLY A 66 9.77 25.54 7.40
N GLN A 67 11.06 25.63 7.08
CA GLN A 67 11.81 24.51 6.54
C GLN A 67 11.97 23.37 7.57
N GLY A 68 11.78 22.13 7.11
CA GLY A 68 11.98 20.92 7.91
C GLY A 68 10.84 20.63 8.90
N VAL A 69 9.79 21.45 8.96
CA VAL A 69 8.63 21.18 9.80
C VAL A 69 7.60 20.31 9.06
N VAL A 70 7.20 19.22 9.70
CA VAL A 70 6.23 18.25 9.17
C VAL A 70 5.00 18.20 10.08
N PRO A 71 3.79 18.44 9.55
CA PRO A 71 2.57 18.17 10.32
C PRO A 71 2.35 16.66 10.43
N VAL A 72 2.15 16.19 11.64
CA VAL A 72 1.88 14.80 11.98
C VAL A 72 0.49 14.71 12.55
N VAL A 73 -0.36 13.92 11.92
CA VAL A 73 -1.74 13.75 12.32
C VAL A 73 -1.87 12.56 13.28
N SER A 74 -2.70 12.70 14.31
CA SER A 74 -3.23 11.61 15.12
C SER A 74 -4.75 11.57 14.98
N LEU A 75 -5.28 10.41 14.64
CA LEU A 75 -6.71 10.15 14.54
C LEU A 75 -7.30 9.56 15.83
N SER A 76 -6.49 9.44 16.90
CA SER A 76 -6.97 8.94 18.19
C SER A 76 -8.07 9.85 18.73
N GLY A 77 -9.25 9.27 18.97
CA GLY A 77 -10.43 9.99 19.48
C GLY A 77 -11.07 10.97 18.48
N ILE A 78 -10.71 10.92 17.20
CA ILE A 78 -11.32 11.76 16.17
C ILE A 78 -12.81 11.42 16.01
N LYS A 79 -13.64 12.43 15.77
CA LYS A 79 -15.07 12.25 15.56
C LYS A 79 -15.48 12.42 14.11
N ARG A 80 -14.84 13.37 13.41
CA ARG A 80 -15.14 13.67 12.01
C ARG A 80 -13.87 13.83 11.20
N VAL A 81 -13.83 13.17 10.07
CA VAL A 81 -12.74 13.26 9.10
C VAL A 81 -13.33 13.67 7.74
N LEU A 82 -12.73 14.68 7.11
CA LEU A 82 -12.96 14.99 5.70
C LEU A 82 -11.65 14.76 4.95
N SER A 83 -11.64 13.79 4.04
CA SER A 83 -10.54 13.60 3.10
C SER A 83 -10.83 14.28 1.78
N LEU A 84 -9.92 15.13 1.33
CA LEU A 84 -9.89 15.77 0.02
C LEU A 84 -8.81 15.10 -0.83
N ASP A 85 -9.18 14.02 -1.48
CA ASP A 85 -8.31 13.23 -2.37
C ASP A 85 -7.02 12.72 -1.66
N ASN A 86 -7.10 12.46 -0.33
CA ASN A 86 -6.02 11.92 0.48
C ASN A 86 -6.31 10.46 0.82
N ASP A 87 -5.47 9.54 0.34
CA ASP A 87 -5.61 8.10 0.58
C ASP A 87 -4.83 7.65 1.83
N PHE A 88 -5.16 8.21 3.00
CA PHE A 88 -4.44 7.93 4.26
C PHE A 88 -4.59 6.48 4.76
N LEU A 89 -5.63 5.76 4.32
CA LEU A 89 -5.77 4.33 4.60
C LEU A 89 -5.00 3.45 3.60
N GLY A 90 -4.57 4.03 2.49
CA GLY A 90 -3.81 3.37 1.44
C GLY A 90 -2.38 3.89 1.30
N LEU A 91 -2.15 4.82 0.38
CA LEU A 91 -0.82 5.20 -0.09
C LEU A 91 -0.30 6.56 0.42
N ASP A 92 -1.16 7.42 0.97
CA ASP A 92 -0.75 8.70 1.56
C ASP A 92 -0.43 8.54 3.05
N SER A 93 0.74 8.99 3.48
CA SER A 93 1.12 8.98 4.89
C SER A 93 0.83 10.33 5.55
N ILE A 94 0.11 10.33 6.66
CA ILE A 94 -0.23 11.53 7.45
C ILE A 94 0.30 11.49 8.88
N GLY A 95 0.78 10.31 9.34
CA GLY A 95 1.30 10.10 10.69
C GLY A 95 1.79 8.68 10.89
N ASP A 96 2.31 8.40 12.10
CA ASP A 96 2.97 7.11 12.38
C ASP A 96 1.97 5.94 12.55
N ASN A 97 0.72 6.20 12.96
CA ASN A 97 -0.23 5.17 13.41
C ASN A 97 -1.68 5.38 12.94
N CYS A 98 -1.89 6.21 11.95
CA CYS A 98 -3.22 6.71 11.59
C CYS A 98 -4.22 5.62 11.21
N GLN A 99 -3.77 4.54 10.54
CA GLN A 99 -4.65 3.43 10.16
C GLN A 99 -5.19 2.69 11.39
N CYS A 100 -4.32 2.40 12.36
CA CYS A 100 -4.72 1.76 13.61
C CYS A 100 -5.64 2.66 14.44
N GLU A 101 -5.28 3.94 14.57
CA GLU A 101 -6.07 4.93 15.31
C GLU A 101 -7.45 5.13 14.66
N PHE A 102 -7.54 5.15 13.32
CA PHE A 102 -8.82 5.20 12.61
C PHE A 102 -9.67 3.96 12.89
N ALA A 103 -9.08 2.76 12.81
CA ALA A 103 -9.77 1.51 13.11
C ALA A 103 -10.35 1.50 14.54
N GLU A 104 -9.60 2.00 15.53
CA GLU A 104 -10.08 2.14 16.92
C GLU A 104 -11.32 3.05 17.03
N THR A 105 -11.43 4.09 16.19
CA THR A 105 -12.61 4.98 16.18
C THR A 105 -13.83 4.36 15.52
N ARG A 106 -13.67 3.23 14.84
CA ARG A 106 -14.74 2.43 14.20
C ARG A 106 -15.15 1.23 15.05
N ASP A 107 -14.55 1.04 16.21
CA ASP A 107 -14.90 -0.04 17.14
C ASP A 107 -16.26 0.22 17.80
N THR A 108 -17.18 -0.74 17.64
CA THR A 108 -18.52 -0.69 18.20
C THR A 108 -18.65 -1.40 19.54
N ASP A 109 -17.66 -2.21 19.94
CA ASP A 109 -17.74 -3.05 21.16
C ASP A 109 -17.77 -2.24 22.46
N GLY A 110 -17.13 -1.09 22.47
CA GLY A 110 -17.09 -0.20 23.65
C GLY A 110 -18.37 0.63 23.87
N GLY A 111 -19.34 0.57 22.98
CA GLY A 111 -20.54 1.42 23.03
C GLY A 111 -20.26 2.91 22.84
N GLY A 112 -19.06 3.25 22.36
CA GLY A 112 -18.62 4.59 22.03
C GLY A 112 -19.31 5.19 20.80
N GLU A 113 -19.05 6.48 20.57
CA GLU A 113 -19.47 7.17 19.36
C GLU A 113 -18.53 6.76 18.22
N VAL A 114 -19.08 6.18 17.15
CA VAL A 114 -18.33 5.83 15.95
C VAL A 114 -17.99 7.11 15.18
N SER A 115 -16.75 7.24 14.72
CA SER A 115 -16.34 8.39 13.90
C SER A 115 -17.13 8.40 12.57
N ARG A 116 -17.45 9.60 12.06
CA ARG A 116 -18.04 9.76 10.73
C ARG A 116 -16.99 10.27 9.75
N PHE A 117 -16.97 9.66 8.57
CA PHE A 117 -15.94 9.89 7.59
C PHE A 117 -16.51 10.32 6.23
N TYR A 118 -16.05 11.46 5.74
CA TYR A 118 -16.36 12.04 4.45
C TYR A 118 -15.14 11.94 3.52
N ALA A 119 -15.35 11.49 2.28
CA ALA A 119 -14.31 11.45 1.26
C ALA A 119 -14.76 12.18 -0.01
N VAL A 120 -13.92 13.08 -0.50
CA VAL A 120 -14.04 13.71 -1.81
C VAL A 120 -12.84 13.30 -2.63
N GLU A 121 -13.03 12.55 -3.71
CA GLU A 121 -11.91 11.96 -4.45
C GLU A 121 -12.20 11.77 -5.94
N SER A 122 -11.13 11.69 -6.73
CA SER A 122 -11.21 11.47 -8.18
C SER A 122 -11.09 9.99 -8.57
N ALA A 123 -10.18 9.25 -7.96
CA ALA A 123 -10.06 7.81 -8.07
C ALA A 123 -10.86 7.13 -6.95
N PHE A 124 -11.33 5.91 -7.17
CA PHE A 124 -11.81 5.09 -6.06
C PHE A 124 -10.62 4.55 -5.29
N THR A 125 -10.45 4.95 -4.03
CA THR A 125 -9.34 4.56 -3.16
C THR A 125 -9.79 3.69 -2.00
N LEU A 126 -8.85 3.13 -1.23
CA LEU A 126 -9.17 2.43 0.02
C LEU A 126 -9.85 3.37 1.01
N THR A 127 -9.40 4.61 1.05
CA THR A 127 -9.96 5.66 1.90
C THR A 127 -11.41 5.97 1.51
N GLY A 128 -11.68 6.15 0.20
CA GLY A 128 -13.05 6.34 -0.29
C GLY A 128 -13.95 5.11 -0.08
N GLY A 129 -13.38 3.90 -0.17
CA GLY A 129 -14.10 2.65 0.08
C GLY A 129 -14.54 2.46 1.55
N MET A 130 -13.93 3.19 2.48
CA MET A 130 -14.28 3.17 3.91
C MET A 130 -15.10 4.38 4.35
N ALA A 131 -15.39 5.31 3.44
CA ALA A 131 -16.12 6.53 3.76
C ALA A 131 -17.61 6.26 4.01
N ASP A 132 -18.17 6.92 5.05
CA ASP A 132 -19.63 6.90 5.29
C ASP A 132 -20.37 7.77 4.26
N HIS A 133 -19.69 8.82 3.76
CA HIS A 133 -20.21 9.72 2.74
C HIS A 133 -19.12 10.03 1.72
N ARG A 134 -19.26 9.51 0.54
CA ARG A 134 -18.32 9.71 -0.57
C ARG A 134 -18.90 10.67 -1.61
N TYR A 135 -18.00 11.49 -2.18
CA TYR A 135 -18.32 12.40 -3.27
C TYR A 135 -17.22 12.34 -4.33
N ARG A 136 -17.56 11.87 -5.54
CA ARG A 136 -16.63 11.71 -6.65
C ARG A 136 -16.58 12.95 -7.54
N ILE A 137 -15.40 13.54 -7.70
CA ILE A 137 -15.19 14.73 -8.54
C ILE A 137 -13.84 14.69 -9.25
N ALA A 138 -13.70 15.45 -10.32
CA ALA A 138 -12.41 15.63 -10.99
C ALA A 138 -11.39 16.34 -10.08
N PRO A 139 -10.06 16.05 -10.21
CA PRO A 139 -9.05 16.64 -9.33
C PRO A 139 -8.97 18.17 -9.41
N SER A 140 -9.24 18.77 -10.58
CA SER A 140 -9.34 20.22 -10.73
C SER A 140 -10.45 20.87 -9.90
N GLN A 141 -11.45 20.09 -9.47
CA GLN A 141 -12.62 20.54 -8.72
C GLN A 141 -12.43 20.45 -7.20
N ILE A 142 -11.35 19.82 -6.73
CA ILE A 142 -11.09 19.66 -5.27
C ILE A 142 -10.96 21.02 -4.57
N LEU A 143 -10.21 21.96 -5.12
CA LEU A 143 -10.03 23.28 -4.50
C LEU A 143 -11.35 24.07 -4.42
N PRO A 144 -12.18 24.20 -5.50
CA PRO A 144 -13.49 24.83 -5.42
C PRO A 144 -14.42 24.19 -4.38
N VAL A 145 -14.50 22.86 -4.33
CA VAL A 145 -15.34 22.15 -3.36
C VAL A 145 -14.82 22.35 -1.93
N ALA A 146 -13.52 22.30 -1.71
CA ALA A 146 -12.91 22.61 -0.42
C ALA A 146 -13.25 24.04 0.03
N ALA A 147 -13.28 25.02 -0.91
CA ALA A 147 -13.66 26.39 -0.61
C ALA A 147 -15.14 26.53 -0.25
N LEU A 148 -16.03 25.76 -0.90
CA LEU A 148 -17.45 25.74 -0.54
C LEU A 148 -17.66 25.19 0.88
N VAL A 149 -16.99 24.09 1.23
CA VAL A 149 -17.00 23.55 2.59
C VAL A 149 -16.44 24.57 3.59
N ALA A 150 -15.31 25.20 3.26
CA ALA A 150 -14.69 26.22 4.13
C ALA A 150 -15.62 27.41 4.37
N LYS A 151 -16.34 27.87 3.34
CA LYS A 151 -17.33 28.94 3.47
C LYS A 151 -18.45 28.52 4.40
N ALA A 152 -19.06 27.35 4.18
CA ALA A 152 -20.15 26.85 5.00
C ALA A 152 -19.73 26.65 6.47
N VAL A 153 -18.53 26.09 6.71
CA VAL A 153 -17.94 25.99 8.06
C VAL A 153 -17.76 27.38 8.68
N SER A 154 -17.19 28.34 7.93
CA SER A 154 -16.96 29.70 8.43
C SER A 154 -18.23 30.41 8.89
N GLU A 155 -19.32 30.23 8.17
CA GLU A 155 -20.65 30.76 8.49
C GLU A 155 -21.20 30.14 9.80
N LYS A 156 -21.01 28.85 10.00
CA LYS A 156 -21.48 28.12 11.20
C LYS A 156 -20.72 28.51 12.46
N ILE A 157 -19.37 28.61 12.37
CA ILE A 157 -18.52 28.92 13.54
C ILE A 157 -18.26 30.42 13.74
N GLY A 158 -18.60 31.26 12.74
CA GLY A 158 -18.37 32.70 12.78
C GLY A 158 -16.93 33.13 12.49
N ASP A 159 -16.12 32.33 11.81
CA ASP A 159 -14.72 32.65 11.46
C ASP A 159 -14.62 33.44 10.15
N ARG A 160 -14.53 34.80 10.29
CA ARG A 160 -14.46 35.71 9.15
C ARG A 160 -13.18 35.56 8.32
N ALA A 161 -12.07 35.13 8.91
CA ALA A 161 -10.81 34.99 8.22
C ALA A 161 -10.88 33.80 7.25
N LEU A 162 -11.40 32.67 7.69
CA LEU A 162 -11.67 31.50 6.85
C LEU A 162 -12.67 31.84 5.73
N GLY A 163 -13.76 32.53 6.06
CA GLY A 163 -14.77 32.97 5.07
C GLY A 163 -14.17 33.84 3.97
N SER A 164 -13.29 34.79 4.32
CA SER A 164 -12.62 35.65 3.33
C SER A 164 -11.72 34.87 2.36
N VAL A 165 -11.00 33.88 2.86
CA VAL A 165 -10.16 32.98 2.02
C VAL A 165 -11.04 32.16 1.08
N ALA A 166 -12.11 31.57 1.60
CA ALA A 166 -13.04 30.79 0.80
C ALA A 166 -13.70 31.62 -0.32
N ASP A 167 -14.17 32.84 0.00
CA ASP A 167 -14.78 33.76 -0.98
C ASP A 167 -13.78 34.18 -2.07
N GLU A 168 -12.50 34.38 -1.73
CA GLU A 168 -11.46 34.69 -2.71
C GLU A 168 -11.24 33.53 -3.70
N VAL A 169 -11.23 32.30 -3.24
CA VAL A 169 -11.12 31.11 -4.10
C VAL A 169 -12.33 30.97 -4.99
N ILE A 170 -13.53 31.03 -4.41
CA ILE A 170 -14.82 30.89 -5.14
C ILE A 170 -14.97 31.96 -6.22
N ALA A 171 -14.55 33.20 -5.95
CA ALA A 171 -14.65 34.28 -6.92
C ALA A 171 -13.70 34.15 -8.12
N LYS A 172 -12.65 33.37 -8.00
CA LYS A 172 -11.60 33.23 -9.03
C LYS A 172 -11.66 31.91 -9.80
N MET A 173 -12.44 30.96 -9.35
CA MET A 173 -12.52 29.61 -9.96
C MET A 173 -13.91 29.34 -10.53
N VAL A 174 -13.96 28.43 -11.50
CA VAL A 174 -15.21 27.85 -11.96
C VAL A 174 -15.68 26.86 -10.92
N VAL A 175 -16.79 27.19 -10.26
CA VAL A 175 -17.41 26.26 -9.30
C VAL A 175 -18.21 25.22 -10.09
N PRO A 176 -17.96 23.91 -9.89
CA PRO A 176 -18.72 22.88 -10.58
C PRO A 176 -20.19 22.85 -10.13
N VAL A 177 -21.02 22.15 -10.86
CA VAL A 177 -22.32 21.73 -10.34
C VAL A 177 -22.06 20.79 -9.18
N TYR A 178 -22.56 21.10 -8.01
CA TYR A 178 -22.26 20.38 -6.79
C TYR A 178 -23.53 19.99 -6.01
N HIS A 179 -23.39 18.98 -5.16
CA HIS A 179 -24.44 18.58 -4.24
C HIS A 179 -24.49 19.52 -3.02
N GLU A 180 -25.27 20.57 -3.10
CA GLU A 180 -25.39 21.60 -2.06
C GLU A 180 -25.66 20.98 -0.68
N LYS A 181 -26.60 20.06 -0.61
CA LYS A 181 -26.96 19.38 0.65
C LYS A 181 -25.78 18.59 1.23
N TRP A 182 -24.97 17.90 0.41
CA TRP A 182 -23.82 17.14 0.87
C TRP A 182 -22.78 18.08 1.53
N ILE A 183 -22.49 19.20 0.87
CA ILE A 183 -21.55 20.22 1.39
C ILE A 183 -22.06 20.83 2.68
N GLU A 184 -23.36 21.20 2.73
CA GLU A 184 -23.97 21.80 3.91
C GLU A 184 -23.94 20.84 5.11
N GLU A 185 -24.35 19.57 4.96
CA GLU A 185 -24.37 18.58 6.03
C GLU A 185 -22.94 18.24 6.50
N CYS A 186 -21.98 18.09 5.58
CA CYS A 186 -20.57 17.89 5.93
C CYS A 186 -20.03 19.06 6.76
N ALA A 187 -20.29 20.29 6.33
CA ALA A 187 -19.82 21.49 7.01
C ALA A 187 -20.45 21.64 8.40
N ILE A 188 -21.75 21.34 8.55
CA ILE A 188 -22.45 21.36 9.84
C ILE A 188 -21.80 20.35 10.79
N ASP A 189 -21.61 19.11 10.34
CA ASP A 189 -21.07 18.02 11.16
C ASP A 189 -19.63 18.30 11.60
N LEU A 190 -18.80 18.84 10.71
CA LEU A 190 -17.44 19.30 11.06
C LEU A 190 -17.47 20.45 12.09
N ALA A 191 -18.34 21.44 11.91
CA ALA A 191 -18.42 22.62 12.77
C ALA A 191 -18.99 22.29 14.15
N GLU A 192 -19.95 21.38 14.27
CA GLU A 192 -20.53 20.94 15.55
C GLU A 192 -19.55 20.10 16.39
N ASN A 193 -18.54 19.52 15.74
CA ASN A 193 -17.51 18.71 16.37
C ASN A 193 -16.12 19.39 16.41
N GLN A 194 -16.08 20.72 16.63
CA GLN A 194 -14.81 21.44 16.82
C GLN A 194 -13.92 20.75 17.85
N GLY A 195 -12.61 20.72 17.59
CA GLY A 195 -11.62 20.01 18.42
C GLY A 195 -11.60 18.48 18.24
N GLY A 196 -12.60 17.90 17.57
CA GLY A 196 -12.67 16.49 17.17
C GLY A 196 -12.87 16.29 15.68
N SER A 197 -12.65 17.32 14.86
CA SER A 197 -12.75 17.30 13.41
C SER A 197 -11.42 17.59 12.75
N ILE A 198 -11.13 16.92 11.62
CA ILE A 198 -9.93 17.14 10.80
C ILE A 198 -10.25 17.10 9.33
N VAL A 199 -9.53 17.92 8.55
CA VAL A 199 -9.55 17.91 7.08
C VAL A 199 -8.17 17.52 6.56
N LEU A 200 -8.11 16.59 5.62
CA LEU A 200 -6.87 16.06 5.03
C LEU A 200 -6.84 16.38 3.54
N ALA A 201 -5.68 16.76 3.00
CA ALA A 201 -5.48 17.00 1.57
C ALA A 201 -4.49 16.00 0.99
N GLY A 202 -4.80 15.44 -0.18
CA GLY A 202 -3.91 14.53 -0.91
C GLY A 202 -2.64 15.23 -1.42
N ASN A 203 -1.51 14.53 -1.37
CA ASN A 203 -0.20 15.08 -1.76
C ASN A 203 -0.11 15.52 -3.22
N ARG A 204 -1.01 15.04 -4.08
CA ARG A 204 -1.04 15.38 -5.52
C ARG A 204 -1.61 16.78 -5.82
N HIS A 205 -2.20 17.44 -4.82
CA HIS A 205 -2.79 18.76 -5.01
C HIS A 205 -1.79 19.89 -4.87
N GLY A 206 -2.16 21.02 -5.50
CA GLY A 206 -1.38 22.24 -5.45
C GLY A 206 -1.29 22.84 -4.05
N ARG A 207 -0.34 23.74 -3.88
CA ARG A 207 -0.05 24.50 -2.66
C ARG A 207 -1.30 25.12 -2.02
N GLU A 208 -2.22 25.62 -2.86
CA GLU A 208 -3.42 26.34 -2.46
C GLU A 208 -4.41 25.47 -1.67
N VAL A 209 -4.58 24.21 -2.08
CA VAL A 209 -5.43 23.25 -1.37
C VAL A 209 -4.89 23.03 0.05
N HIS A 210 -3.58 22.80 0.19
CA HIS A 210 -2.96 22.58 1.49
C HIS A 210 -3.03 23.79 2.42
N ILE A 211 -2.92 25.01 1.88
CA ILE A 211 -3.06 26.23 2.67
C ILE A 211 -4.51 26.41 3.13
N LEU A 212 -5.49 26.16 2.25
CA LEU A 212 -6.90 26.24 2.60
C LEU A 212 -7.29 25.20 3.66
N VAL A 213 -6.80 23.96 3.50
CA VAL A 213 -6.98 22.88 4.50
C VAL A 213 -6.34 23.24 5.84
N SER A 214 -5.16 23.87 5.82
CA SER A 214 -4.54 24.39 7.05
C SER A 214 -5.40 25.47 7.73
N ALA A 215 -6.04 26.36 6.96
CA ALA A 215 -6.97 27.35 7.49
C ALA A 215 -8.23 26.71 8.10
N LEU A 216 -8.81 25.71 7.41
CA LEU A 216 -9.93 24.92 7.92
C LEU A 216 -9.56 24.20 9.24
N ASN A 217 -8.45 23.48 9.27
CA ASN A 217 -7.99 22.76 10.47
C ASN A 217 -7.71 23.68 11.64
N LYS A 218 -7.23 24.91 11.38
CA LYS A 218 -7.08 25.93 12.41
C LYS A 218 -8.43 26.39 12.96
N ALA A 219 -9.38 26.69 12.11
CA ALA A 219 -10.71 27.11 12.50
C ALA A 219 -11.49 26.02 13.24
N LEU A 220 -11.27 24.74 12.89
CA LEU A 220 -11.85 23.58 13.54
C LEU A 220 -11.14 23.18 14.85
N GLY A 221 -10.00 23.80 15.20
CA GLY A 221 -9.25 23.46 16.43
C GLY A 221 -8.44 22.16 16.32
N ALA A 222 -8.12 21.69 15.11
CA ALA A 222 -7.38 20.45 14.92
C ALA A 222 -5.92 20.54 15.38
N TYR A 223 -5.30 21.71 15.38
CA TYR A 223 -3.92 21.91 15.83
C TYR A 223 -3.75 21.76 17.34
N GLU A 224 -4.81 21.90 18.10
CA GLU A 224 -4.77 21.70 19.55
C GLU A 224 -4.79 20.23 19.96
N ASN A 225 -5.43 19.35 19.14
CA ASN A 225 -5.72 17.98 19.54
C ASN A 225 -5.17 16.91 18.60
N HIS A 226 -5.11 17.19 17.29
CA HIS A 226 -4.90 16.15 16.25
C HIS A 226 -3.69 16.39 15.36
N ILE A 227 -3.16 17.62 15.31
CA ILE A 227 -2.00 17.95 14.45
C ILE A 227 -0.83 18.41 15.33
N THR A 228 0.26 17.66 15.27
CA THR A 228 1.52 18.04 15.90
C THR A 228 2.53 18.44 14.84
N LEU A 229 3.16 19.60 14.99
CA LEU A 229 4.22 20.05 14.09
C LEU A 229 5.57 19.56 14.61
N VAL A 230 6.25 18.69 13.87
CA VAL A 230 7.53 18.09 14.26
C VAL A 230 8.65 18.72 13.45
N GLN A 231 9.70 19.19 14.13
CA GLN A 231 10.87 19.81 13.49
C GLN A 231 11.91 18.74 13.16
N HIS A 232 12.12 18.45 11.88
CA HIS A 232 13.21 17.62 11.38
C HIS A 232 14.42 18.48 11.01
N ASP A 233 15.63 17.96 11.29
CA ASP A 233 16.88 18.58 10.92
C ASP A 233 17.32 18.10 9.54
N LEU A 234 16.79 18.75 8.48
CA LEU A 234 17.07 18.42 7.09
C LEU A 234 18.14 19.35 6.51
N PRO A 235 19.08 18.85 5.66
CA PRO A 235 19.99 19.70 4.90
C PRO A 235 19.22 20.52 3.87
N GLN A 236 19.71 21.73 3.59
CA GLN A 236 19.12 22.54 2.53
C GLN A 236 19.58 22.02 1.16
N MET A 237 18.63 21.74 0.28
CA MET A 237 18.86 21.19 -1.05
C MET A 237 18.02 21.92 -2.09
N GLY A 238 18.52 22.08 -3.32
CA GLY A 238 17.71 22.50 -4.47
C GLY A 238 16.86 21.35 -5.02
N GLY A 239 15.93 21.68 -5.90
CA GLY A 239 15.09 20.68 -6.60
C GLY A 239 15.73 20.18 -7.90
N ILE A 240 15.05 19.21 -8.56
CA ILE A 240 15.53 18.66 -9.83
C ILE A 240 15.50 19.69 -10.97
N ALA A 241 14.58 20.65 -10.95
CA ALA A 241 14.53 21.73 -11.93
C ALA A 241 15.78 22.63 -11.82
N ASP A 242 16.16 23.00 -10.57
CA ASP A 242 17.39 23.78 -10.32
C ASP A 242 18.64 23.04 -10.78
N LEU A 243 18.68 21.70 -10.56
CA LEU A 243 19.78 20.87 -11.07
C LEU A 243 19.82 20.85 -12.60
N SER A 244 18.65 20.74 -13.25
CA SER A 244 18.55 20.73 -14.72
C SER A 244 19.07 22.02 -15.31
N ASP A 245 18.74 23.18 -14.72
CA ASP A 245 19.24 24.48 -15.12
C ASP A 245 20.78 24.59 -14.94
N ALA A 246 21.31 24.10 -13.80
CA ALA A 246 22.73 24.09 -13.53
C ALA A 246 23.52 23.17 -14.50
N ILE A 247 22.95 22.03 -14.91
CA ILE A 247 23.54 21.17 -15.94
C ILE A 247 23.48 21.87 -17.30
N GLY A 248 22.32 22.43 -17.66
CA GLY A 248 22.12 23.13 -18.94
C GLY A 248 23.03 24.31 -19.14
N SER A 249 23.38 25.04 -18.06
CA SER A 249 24.36 26.16 -18.08
C SER A 249 25.82 25.69 -18.11
N GLY A 250 26.11 24.40 -18.01
CA GLY A 250 27.46 23.83 -18.00
C GLY A 250 28.24 24.08 -16.69
N GLU A 251 27.50 24.32 -15.61
CA GLU A 251 28.09 24.52 -14.28
C GLU A 251 28.54 23.21 -13.63
N ILE A 252 28.04 22.07 -14.06
CA ILE A 252 28.27 20.76 -13.45
C ILE A 252 29.25 19.93 -14.31
N GLU A 253 30.38 19.56 -13.74
CA GLU A 253 31.35 18.65 -14.35
C GLU A 253 31.30 17.23 -13.77
N THR A 254 30.88 17.10 -12.51
CA THR A 254 30.74 15.84 -11.82
C THR A 254 29.40 15.81 -11.10
N LEU A 255 28.57 14.80 -11.37
CA LEU A 255 27.30 14.58 -10.69
C LEU A 255 27.33 13.23 -9.96
N PHE A 256 27.05 13.24 -8.67
CA PHE A 256 26.75 12.07 -7.88
C PHE A 256 25.23 11.90 -7.83
N VAL A 257 24.72 10.72 -8.21
CA VAL A 257 23.32 10.35 -8.07
C VAL A 257 23.24 9.20 -7.07
N LEU A 258 22.75 9.47 -5.86
CA LEU A 258 22.81 8.55 -4.72
C LEU A 258 21.41 8.13 -4.30
N ASN A 259 21.00 6.90 -4.65
CA ASN A 259 19.70 6.31 -4.32
C ASN A 259 18.49 7.24 -4.62
N ALA A 260 18.60 8.09 -5.64
CA ALA A 260 17.56 9.04 -6.01
C ALA A 260 16.48 8.45 -6.94
N GLY A 261 16.28 7.13 -6.94
CA GLY A 261 15.39 6.44 -7.86
C GLY A 261 15.99 6.22 -9.26
N ASP A 262 15.14 6.11 -10.27
CA ASP A 262 15.55 6.07 -11.68
C ASP A 262 15.26 7.41 -12.38
N VAL A 263 16.02 8.43 -12.03
CA VAL A 263 15.77 9.83 -12.42
C VAL A 263 15.66 10.03 -13.94
N VAL A 264 16.32 9.18 -14.75
CA VAL A 264 16.18 9.23 -16.20
C VAL A 264 14.80 8.73 -16.64
N PHE A 265 14.20 7.83 -15.90
CA PHE A 265 12.91 7.24 -16.19
C PHE A 265 11.73 8.05 -15.60
N ASP A 266 11.87 8.57 -14.38
CA ASP A 266 10.78 9.13 -13.58
C ASP A 266 10.81 10.67 -13.46
N ALA A 267 11.85 11.36 -13.96
CA ALA A 267 11.88 12.82 -13.95
C ALA A 267 10.81 13.44 -14.85
N PRO A 268 10.31 14.64 -14.52
CA PRO A 268 9.37 15.38 -15.36
C PRO A 268 9.83 15.45 -16.83
N ALA A 269 8.93 15.10 -17.75
CA ALA A 269 9.26 14.92 -19.16
C ALA A 269 9.78 16.18 -19.85
N ASP A 270 9.31 17.36 -19.41
CA ASP A 270 9.75 18.67 -19.93
C ASP A 270 11.20 19.02 -19.60
N LEU A 271 11.79 18.36 -18.60
CA LEU A 271 13.22 18.52 -18.27
C LEU A 271 14.15 17.75 -19.21
N GLU A 272 13.64 16.76 -19.94
CA GLU A 272 14.47 15.88 -20.80
C GLU A 272 15.75 15.36 -20.07
N PHE A 273 15.63 15.02 -18.79
CA PHE A 273 16.75 14.78 -17.89
C PHE A 273 17.76 13.75 -18.42
N GLY A 274 17.29 12.72 -19.11
CA GLY A 274 18.18 11.75 -19.77
C GLY A 274 19.09 12.33 -20.86
N LYS A 275 18.69 13.42 -21.54
CA LYS A 275 19.54 14.15 -22.48
C LYS A 275 20.53 15.04 -21.73
N LEU A 276 20.07 15.73 -20.70
CA LEU A 276 20.91 16.57 -19.85
C LEU A 276 22.01 15.75 -19.18
N LEU A 277 21.69 14.59 -18.64
CA LEU A 277 22.65 13.74 -17.95
C LEU A 277 23.82 13.32 -18.84
N LYS A 278 23.57 13.07 -20.14
CA LYS A 278 24.60 12.75 -21.12
C LYS A 278 25.58 13.91 -21.40
N SER A 279 25.23 15.16 -21.07
CA SER A 279 26.09 16.31 -21.23
C SER A 279 27.06 16.49 -20.05
N VAL A 280 26.83 15.83 -18.93
CA VAL A 280 27.68 15.89 -17.75
C VAL A 280 28.91 15.00 -17.97
N PRO A 281 30.14 15.55 -17.88
CA PRO A 281 31.38 14.81 -18.18
C PRO A 281 31.59 13.56 -17.31
N LYS A 282 31.16 13.61 -16.05
CA LYS A 282 31.31 12.49 -15.10
C LYS A 282 30.05 12.33 -14.26
N VAL A 283 29.39 11.19 -14.41
CA VAL A 283 28.23 10.80 -13.62
C VAL A 283 28.57 9.55 -12.82
N VAL A 284 28.40 9.62 -11.52
CA VAL A 284 28.57 8.49 -10.60
C VAL A 284 27.23 8.15 -9.99
N HIS A 285 26.71 6.98 -10.30
CA HIS A 285 25.44 6.48 -9.80
C HIS A 285 25.67 5.43 -8.71
N LEU A 286 24.99 5.57 -7.58
CA LEU A 286 24.88 4.55 -6.53
C LEU A 286 23.42 4.12 -6.46
N GLY A 287 23.14 2.85 -6.66
CA GLY A 287 21.76 2.32 -6.64
C GLY A 287 21.71 0.79 -6.64
N TYR A 288 20.52 0.25 -6.37
CA TYR A 288 20.31 -1.19 -6.23
C TYR A 288 20.30 -1.96 -7.54
N SER A 289 19.92 -1.29 -8.63
CA SER A 289 19.69 -1.93 -9.93
C SER A 289 20.39 -1.17 -11.06
N VAL A 290 20.66 -1.87 -12.14
CA VAL A 290 21.16 -1.28 -13.39
C VAL A 290 19.98 -0.76 -14.21
N ASN A 291 19.45 0.38 -13.77
CA ASN A 291 18.33 1.10 -14.36
C ASN A 291 18.75 2.08 -15.47
N GLU A 292 17.85 2.89 -16.00
CA GLU A 292 18.14 3.85 -17.07
C GLU A 292 19.18 4.90 -16.63
N THR A 293 19.13 5.36 -15.38
CA THR A 293 20.11 6.27 -14.80
C THR A 293 21.49 5.62 -14.71
N ALA A 294 21.55 4.36 -14.28
CA ALA A 294 22.81 3.60 -14.24
C ALA A 294 23.41 3.39 -15.62
N LYS A 295 22.60 3.12 -16.65
CA LYS A 295 23.04 2.97 -18.05
C LYS A 295 23.61 4.27 -18.62
N ALA A 296 23.07 5.42 -18.19
CA ALA A 296 23.54 6.73 -18.60
C ALA A 296 24.79 7.23 -17.81
N ALA A 297 25.09 6.60 -16.68
CA ALA A 297 26.19 7.01 -15.81
C ALA A 297 27.57 6.57 -16.33
N THR A 298 28.62 7.34 -15.97
CA THR A 298 30.02 6.96 -16.22
C THR A 298 30.44 5.79 -15.32
N TRP A 299 29.93 5.77 -14.09
CA TRP A 299 30.17 4.75 -13.09
C TRP A 299 28.86 4.38 -12.40
N HIS A 300 28.55 3.09 -12.40
CA HIS A 300 27.53 2.53 -11.54
C HIS A 300 28.16 1.76 -10.39
N ILE A 301 27.75 2.04 -9.17
CA ILE A 301 28.23 1.40 -7.95
C ILE A 301 27.01 0.69 -7.33
N PRO A 302 27.08 -0.63 -7.10
CA PRO A 302 26.01 -1.34 -6.45
C PRO A 302 25.80 -0.83 -5.02
N GLY A 303 24.58 -0.40 -4.72
CA GLY A 303 24.15 -0.04 -3.37
C GLY A 303 23.80 -1.25 -2.53
N THR A 304 23.99 -1.19 -1.22
CA THR A 304 23.48 -2.19 -0.28
C THR A 304 22.03 -1.93 0.07
N HIS A 305 21.29 -3.00 0.23
CA HIS A 305 19.94 -2.95 0.79
C HIS A 305 19.98 -2.54 2.28
N TYR A 306 18.92 -1.95 2.82
CA TYR A 306 18.87 -1.56 4.24
C TYR A 306 19.08 -2.73 5.21
N LEU A 307 18.78 -3.97 4.82
CA LEU A 307 19.09 -5.17 5.60
C LEU A 307 20.57 -5.56 5.61
N GLU A 308 21.41 -4.89 4.83
CA GLU A 308 22.84 -5.17 4.65
C GLU A 308 23.75 -4.09 5.24
N SER A 309 23.17 -3.01 5.80
CA SER A 309 23.94 -1.82 6.23
C SER A 309 23.43 -1.19 7.52
N TRP A 310 24.31 -0.49 8.24
CA TRP A 310 23.97 0.32 9.39
C TRP A 310 23.38 1.67 8.98
N GLY A 311 22.36 2.11 9.71
CA GLY A 311 21.74 3.41 9.55
C GLY A 311 20.78 3.73 10.70
N ASP A 312 20.12 4.86 10.54
CA ASP A 312 19.12 5.36 11.47
C ASP A 312 18.10 6.23 10.75
N HIS A 313 16.93 6.41 11.35
CA HIS A 313 15.88 7.26 10.81
C HIS A 313 15.05 7.85 11.93
N TYR A 314 14.44 9.01 11.68
CA TYR A 314 13.30 9.47 12.46
C TYR A 314 12.00 9.20 11.70
N SER A 315 10.98 8.68 12.41
CA SER A 315 9.62 8.64 11.88
C SER A 315 9.07 10.06 11.69
N MET A 316 7.92 10.20 11.02
CA MET A 316 7.25 11.50 10.91
C MET A 316 7.01 12.12 12.31
N GLY A 317 6.56 11.32 13.27
CA GLY A 317 6.32 11.70 14.67
C GLY A 317 7.57 11.89 15.52
N GLY A 318 8.76 11.81 14.90
CA GLY A 318 10.04 12.06 15.57
C GLY A 318 10.53 10.94 16.46
N ILE A 319 10.13 9.69 16.21
CA ILE A 319 10.64 8.50 16.90
C ILE A 319 11.92 8.05 16.22
N TYR A 320 13.01 7.89 16.98
CA TYR A 320 14.29 7.39 16.45
C TYR A 320 14.24 5.88 16.23
N SER A 321 14.54 5.44 15.04
CA SER A 321 14.64 4.04 14.65
C SER A 321 16.05 3.67 14.24
N VAL A 322 16.50 2.46 14.60
CA VAL A 322 17.81 1.93 14.26
C VAL A 322 17.67 0.93 13.11
N GLN A 323 18.42 1.16 12.06
CA GLN A 323 18.62 0.21 10.97
C GLN A 323 19.88 -0.61 11.26
N GLN A 324 19.74 -1.91 11.43
CA GLN A 324 20.87 -2.81 11.65
C GLN A 324 20.96 -3.87 10.55
N PRO A 325 22.17 -4.22 10.07
CA PRO A 325 22.32 -5.26 9.06
C PRO A 325 21.91 -6.61 9.64
N MET A 326 21.03 -7.30 8.94
CA MET A 326 20.60 -8.66 9.25
C MET A 326 21.40 -9.71 8.46
N ILE A 327 22.04 -9.29 7.37
CA ILE A 327 22.87 -10.09 6.48
C ILE A 327 24.08 -9.26 6.03
N ASN A 328 25.15 -9.93 5.60
CA ASN A 328 26.26 -9.27 4.92
C ASN A 328 25.88 -8.87 3.49
N PRO A 329 26.52 -7.82 2.90
CA PRO A 329 26.28 -7.47 1.51
C PRO A 329 26.41 -8.66 0.56
N LEU A 330 25.33 -8.97 -0.15
CA LEU A 330 25.26 -10.18 -1.01
C LEU A 330 26.07 -10.03 -2.30
N TRP A 331 26.23 -8.80 -2.79
CA TRP A 331 26.81 -8.52 -4.10
C TRP A 331 28.05 -7.63 -4.04
N GLY A 332 28.64 -7.47 -2.86
CA GLY A 332 29.80 -6.60 -2.67
C GLY A 332 29.49 -5.11 -2.85
N GLY A 333 28.23 -4.72 -2.69
CA GLY A 333 27.80 -3.31 -2.71
C GLY A 333 28.27 -2.54 -1.49
N ILE A 334 28.12 -1.20 -1.55
CA ILE A 334 28.41 -0.29 -0.44
C ILE A 334 27.17 0.53 -0.09
N SER A 335 27.02 0.87 1.20
CA SER A 335 25.93 1.74 1.61
C SER A 335 26.16 3.19 1.20
N GLU A 336 25.09 3.95 1.11
CA GLU A 336 25.16 5.39 0.85
C GLU A 336 26.00 6.10 1.93
N ASN A 337 25.84 5.70 3.19
CA ASN A 337 26.64 6.25 4.30
C ASN A 337 28.13 5.95 4.14
N VAL A 338 28.51 4.74 3.74
CA VAL A 338 29.92 4.41 3.43
C VAL A 338 30.40 5.17 2.21
N PHE A 339 29.57 5.36 1.18
CA PHE A 339 29.93 6.17 0.03
C PHE A 339 30.22 7.61 0.44
N LEU A 340 29.33 8.27 1.19
CA LEU A 340 29.52 9.63 1.69
C LEU A 340 30.80 9.74 2.54
N LEU A 341 31.00 8.78 3.44
CA LEU A 341 32.23 8.74 4.26
C LEU A 341 33.46 8.58 3.42
N SER A 342 33.41 7.82 2.32
CA SER A 342 34.53 7.60 1.40
C SER A 342 34.96 8.87 0.64
N LEU A 343 34.10 9.89 0.56
CA LEU A 343 34.47 11.19 0.03
C LEU A 343 35.38 11.96 1.01
N LEU A 344 35.27 11.66 2.30
CA LEU A 344 36.02 12.34 3.37
C LEU A 344 37.31 11.59 3.72
N GLU A 345 37.31 10.28 3.79
CA GLU A 345 38.40 9.45 4.27
C GLU A 345 38.61 8.16 3.45
N GLU A 346 39.84 7.59 3.50
CA GLU A 346 40.22 6.46 2.64
C GLU A 346 39.68 5.12 3.09
N ASN A 347 39.51 4.92 4.39
CA ASN A 347 39.17 3.64 4.99
C ASN A 347 37.70 3.60 5.46
N ALA A 348 36.81 4.18 4.67
CA ALA A 348 35.38 4.14 4.98
C ALA A 348 34.86 2.70 5.07
N SER A 349 34.15 2.36 6.13
CA SER A 349 33.59 1.03 6.38
C SER A 349 32.28 1.06 7.17
N GLU A 350 31.54 -0.03 7.16
CA GLU A 350 30.30 -0.16 7.93
C GLU A 350 30.55 -0.10 9.46
N GLU A 351 31.72 -0.50 9.95
CA GLU A 351 32.08 -0.36 11.35
C GLU A 351 32.16 1.12 11.77
N LEU A 352 32.74 1.96 10.92
CA LEU A 352 32.80 3.41 11.17
C LEU A 352 31.39 4.04 11.10
N ILE A 353 30.51 3.53 10.24
CA ILE A 353 29.10 3.96 10.21
C ILE A 353 28.38 3.56 11.49
N LEU A 354 28.57 2.33 11.98
CA LEU A 354 28.03 1.91 13.28
C LEU A 354 28.45 2.86 14.43
N GLU A 355 29.72 3.25 14.48
CA GLU A 355 30.21 4.20 15.48
C GLU A 355 29.54 5.56 15.35
N ARG A 356 29.29 6.02 14.11
CA ARG A 356 28.56 7.27 13.85
C ARG A 356 27.09 7.18 14.27
N VAL A 357 26.39 6.08 13.96
CA VAL A 357 25.01 5.84 14.38
C VAL A 357 24.91 5.84 15.90
N LYS A 358 25.81 5.14 16.61
CA LYS A 358 25.87 5.16 18.08
C LYS A 358 26.11 6.57 18.65
N ARG A 359 26.98 7.33 18.02
CA ARG A 359 27.25 8.73 18.41
C ARG A 359 26.00 9.58 18.23
N THR A 360 25.30 9.44 17.10
CA THR A 360 24.05 10.15 16.81
C THR A 360 22.96 9.79 17.83
N PHE A 361 22.81 8.49 18.13
CA PHE A 361 21.91 7.98 19.15
C PHE A 361 22.17 8.64 20.52
N ASN A 362 23.42 8.66 20.95
CA ASN A 362 23.81 9.29 22.21
C ASN A 362 23.58 10.82 22.21
N ASN A 363 23.91 11.50 21.10
CA ASN A 363 23.69 12.93 20.94
C ASN A 363 22.20 13.31 20.96
N ALA A 364 21.32 12.42 20.50
CA ALA A 364 19.88 12.58 20.64
C ALA A 364 19.39 12.46 22.10
N GLY A 365 20.27 12.10 23.02
CA GLY A 365 19.93 11.91 24.44
C GLY A 365 19.08 10.67 24.68
N LEU A 366 19.30 9.64 23.87
CA LEU A 366 18.66 8.33 24.00
C LEU A 366 19.53 7.40 24.84
N GLU A 367 18.88 6.51 25.56
CA GLU A 367 19.50 5.55 26.45
C GLU A 367 19.14 4.12 26.01
N ASP A 368 19.89 3.14 26.49
CA ASP A 368 19.70 1.70 26.24
C ASP A 368 19.75 1.31 24.73
N TRP A 369 20.92 1.47 24.14
CA TRP A 369 21.20 1.02 22.79
C TRP A 369 20.79 -0.45 22.52
N SER A 370 21.01 -1.34 23.51
CA SER A 370 20.71 -2.75 23.37
C SER A 370 19.20 -3.01 23.29
N GLN A 371 18.39 -2.24 24.02
CA GLN A 371 16.95 -2.31 23.90
C GLN A 371 16.45 -1.74 22.58
N ALA A 372 17.02 -0.60 22.13
CA ALA A 372 16.68 -0.02 20.85
C ALA A 372 16.95 -0.98 19.68
N LEU A 373 18.04 -1.75 19.72
CA LEU A 373 18.32 -2.80 18.73
C LEU A 373 17.29 -3.94 18.77
N ARG A 374 16.80 -4.31 19.93
CA ARG A 374 15.77 -5.37 20.07
C ARG A 374 14.39 -4.92 19.59
N ASP A 375 14.03 -3.71 19.97
CA ASP A 375 12.72 -3.12 19.62
C ASP A 375 12.70 -2.53 18.19
N GLY A 376 13.87 -2.26 17.59
CA GLY A 376 14.01 -1.56 16.30
C GLY A 376 13.88 -0.03 16.40
N PHE A 377 13.46 0.50 17.54
CA PHE A 377 13.30 1.92 17.81
C PHE A 377 13.63 2.28 19.24
N ALA A 378 13.95 3.53 19.49
CA ALA A 378 14.24 4.04 20.83
C ALA A 378 12.99 4.60 21.51
N LYS A 379 12.71 4.12 22.72
CA LYS A 379 11.69 4.71 23.62
C LYS A 379 12.24 5.96 24.29
N GLY A 380 11.45 7.02 24.36
CA GLY A 380 11.82 8.20 25.12
C GLY A 380 11.71 9.51 24.35
N LYS A 381 12.83 10.21 24.17
CA LYS A 381 12.84 11.55 23.60
C LYS A 381 12.49 11.53 22.10
N ARG A 382 11.48 12.32 21.74
CA ARG A 382 11.11 12.59 20.35
C ARG A 382 11.75 13.88 19.87
N LEU A 383 11.70 14.12 18.54
CA LEU A 383 12.07 15.40 17.97
C LEU A 383 11.25 16.55 18.56
N PRO A 384 11.81 17.78 18.59
CA PRO A 384 11.09 18.94 19.11
C PRO A 384 9.87 19.30 18.26
N THR A 385 8.86 19.85 18.92
CA THR A 385 7.68 20.40 18.23
C THR A 385 7.92 21.86 17.85
N ALA A 386 7.39 22.26 16.70
CA ALA A 386 7.35 23.63 16.21
C ALA A 386 5.97 24.25 16.43
N LYS A 387 5.88 25.57 16.28
CA LYS A 387 4.60 26.31 16.26
C LYS A 387 4.32 26.76 14.84
N VAL A 388 3.04 26.97 14.50
CA VAL A 388 2.64 27.60 13.25
C VAL A 388 3.31 28.97 13.14
N ILE A 389 4.05 29.20 12.08
CA ILE A 389 4.83 30.44 11.88
C ILE A 389 4.01 31.49 11.16
N THR A 390 3.21 31.08 10.17
CA THR A 390 2.48 31.99 9.31
C THR A 390 0.97 31.72 9.36
N GLU A 391 0.19 32.78 9.52
CA GLU A 391 -1.27 32.72 9.47
C GLU A 391 -1.72 32.27 8.06
N PRO A 392 -2.46 31.14 7.91
CA PRO A 392 -2.83 30.63 6.58
C PRO A 392 -3.58 31.66 5.73
N ALA A 393 -4.53 32.38 6.33
CA ALA A 393 -5.28 33.43 5.64
C ALA A 393 -4.40 34.58 5.09
N SER A 394 -3.27 34.87 5.74
CA SER A 394 -2.36 35.92 5.29
C SER A 394 -1.56 35.54 4.05
N ILE A 395 -1.38 34.23 3.81
CA ILE A 395 -0.65 33.70 2.64
C ILE A 395 -1.48 33.90 1.38
N PHE A 396 -2.80 33.67 1.43
CA PHE A 396 -3.68 33.93 0.30
C PHE A 396 -3.69 35.41 -0.10
N GLY A 397 -3.71 36.31 0.87
CA GLY A 397 -3.79 37.76 0.61
C GLY A 397 -2.48 38.44 0.19
N SER A 398 -1.32 37.96 0.65
CA SER A 398 -0.04 38.72 0.57
C SER A 398 1.03 38.10 -0.34
N LYS A 399 1.02 36.82 -0.61
CA LYS A 399 2.11 36.11 -1.34
C LYS A 399 1.71 35.62 -2.74
N GLY A 400 0.65 36.24 -3.33
CA GLY A 400 0.38 36.06 -4.74
C GLY A 400 0.06 34.65 -5.17
N VAL A 401 -0.88 34.00 -4.47
CA VAL A 401 -1.52 32.80 -4.99
C VAL A 401 -2.20 33.17 -6.30
N LYS A 402 -1.63 32.66 -7.40
CA LYS A 402 -2.17 32.91 -8.74
C LYS A 402 -3.22 31.85 -9.06
N ILE A 403 -4.40 31.97 -8.46
CA ILE A 403 -5.52 31.04 -8.71
C ILE A 403 -5.88 30.98 -10.20
N ALA A 404 -5.65 32.06 -10.95
CA ALA A 404 -5.89 32.11 -12.40
C ALA A 404 -4.99 31.15 -13.23
N ASP A 405 -3.86 30.71 -12.67
CA ASP A 405 -2.94 29.80 -13.34
C ASP A 405 -3.23 28.31 -12.99
N LEU A 406 -4.28 28.03 -12.20
CA LEU A 406 -4.65 26.67 -11.81
C LEU A 406 -5.44 25.97 -12.93
N PRO A 407 -5.30 24.63 -13.08
CA PRO A 407 -6.04 23.87 -14.07
C PRO A 407 -7.55 24.06 -13.90
N HIS A 408 -8.24 24.35 -15.00
CA HIS A 408 -9.69 24.37 -15.07
C HIS A 408 -10.17 23.07 -15.71
N ALA A 409 -11.33 22.58 -15.27
CA ALA A 409 -11.96 21.40 -15.87
C ALA A 409 -12.40 21.70 -17.31
N GLU A 410 -11.56 21.33 -18.28
CA GLU A 410 -11.90 21.37 -19.70
C GLU A 410 -11.71 19.97 -20.28
N GLY A 411 -12.81 19.26 -20.55
CA GLY A 411 -12.78 17.95 -21.18
C GLY A 411 -12.31 16.84 -20.24
N LEU A 412 -11.52 15.91 -20.79
CA LEU A 412 -11.01 14.75 -20.05
C LEU A 412 -9.77 15.12 -19.23
N GLU A 413 -9.72 14.67 -17.98
CA GLU A 413 -8.56 14.87 -17.11
C GLU A 413 -7.77 13.54 -16.95
N LEU A 414 -6.45 13.62 -16.96
CA LEU A 414 -5.57 12.52 -16.61
C LEU A 414 -4.99 12.75 -15.21
N VAL A 415 -5.08 11.74 -14.36
CA VAL A 415 -4.47 11.69 -13.02
C VAL A 415 -3.41 10.61 -13.00
N LEU A 416 -2.20 10.98 -12.63
CA LEU A 416 -1.13 10.04 -12.33
C LEU A 416 -1.24 9.62 -10.87
N THR A 417 -1.44 8.32 -10.64
CA THR A 417 -1.64 7.77 -9.29
C THR A 417 -0.45 6.93 -8.87
N VAL A 418 -0.24 6.83 -7.56
CA VAL A 418 0.75 5.91 -7.01
C VAL A 418 0.28 4.47 -7.19
N SER A 419 1.17 3.57 -7.55
CA SER A 419 0.86 2.14 -7.61
C SER A 419 1.18 1.44 -6.28
N GLY A 420 0.24 0.68 -5.74
CA GLY A 420 0.49 -0.18 -4.57
C GLY A 420 1.49 -1.31 -4.84
N ALA A 421 1.71 -1.69 -6.11
CA ALA A 421 2.63 -2.75 -6.50
C ALA A 421 4.04 -2.26 -6.81
N THR A 422 4.17 -1.13 -7.51
CA THR A 422 5.47 -0.64 -8.02
C THR A 422 5.96 0.63 -7.34
N TYR A 423 5.06 1.35 -6.65
CA TYR A 423 5.26 2.68 -6.10
C TYR A 423 5.62 3.67 -7.22
N ASP A 424 6.85 4.19 -7.24
CA ASP A 424 7.41 5.03 -8.32
C ASP A 424 8.20 4.23 -9.38
N GLY A 425 8.26 2.92 -9.27
CA GLY A 425 9.06 2.01 -10.09
C GLY A 425 10.17 1.30 -9.32
N ARG A 426 10.52 1.76 -8.10
CA ARG A 426 11.58 1.13 -7.29
C ARG A 426 11.28 -0.32 -6.93
N PHE A 427 10.01 -0.74 -6.90
CA PHE A 427 9.58 -2.09 -6.60
C PHE A 427 9.14 -2.89 -7.85
N VAL A 428 9.32 -2.37 -9.06
CA VAL A 428 8.88 -3.02 -10.29
C VAL A 428 9.45 -4.44 -10.49
N ASN A 429 10.62 -4.74 -9.93
CA ASN A 429 11.22 -6.08 -10.01
C ASN A 429 10.83 -7.00 -8.82
N ASN A 430 9.84 -6.61 -8.01
CA ASN A 430 9.32 -7.42 -6.92
C ASN A 430 8.11 -8.24 -7.38
N GLY A 431 8.31 -9.53 -7.67
CA GLY A 431 7.25 -10.41 -8.16
C GLY A 431 6.10 -10.64 -7.18
N TRP A 432 6.32 -10.54 -5.88
CA TRP A 432 5.25 -10.65 -4.88
C TRP A 432 4.30 -9.46 -4.95
N LEU A 433 4.84 -8.24 -5.07
CA LEU A 433 4.02 -7.04 -5.21
C LEU A 433 3.34 -6.98 -6.58
N GLN A 434 4.03 -7.39 -7.66
CA GLN A 434 3.45 -7.45 -9.00
C GLN A 434 2.26 -8.42 -9.09
N GLU A 435 2.32 -9.57 -8.41
CA GLU A 435 1.25 -10.56 -8.41
C GLU A 435 0.19 -10.28 -7.34
N ALA A 436 0.46 -9.39 -6.39
CA ALA A 436 -0.55 -8.95 -5.42
C ALA A 436 -1.67 -8.22 -6.15
N PRO A 437 -2.91 -8.69 -6.08
CA PRO A 437 -4.02 -8.02 -6.76
C PRO A 437 -4.20 -6.61 -6.20
N ASP A 438 -4.41 -5.64 -7.09
CA ASP A 438 -4.81 -4.32 -6.65
C ASP A 438 -6.09 -4.41 -5.80
N PRO A 439 -6.19 -3.72 -4.67
CA PRO A 439 -7.33 -3.84 -3.75
C PRO A 439 -8.68 -3.55 -4.39
N ILE A 440 -8.75 -2.60 -5.30
CA ILE A 440 -9.99 -2.13 -5.93
C ILE A 440 -10.25 -2.86 -7.25
N THR A 441 -9.30 -2.79 -8.17
CA THR A 441 -9.46 -3.29 -9.55
C THR A 441 -9.23 -4.79 -9.69
N LYS A 442 -8.49 -5.40 -8.76
CA LYS A 442 -7.99 -6.78 -8.81
C LYS A 442 -6.99 -7.05 -9.94
N LEU A 443 -6.45 -6.00 -10.54
CA LEU A 443 -5.43 -6.08 -11.56
C LEU A 443 -4.10 -6.56 -10.96
N THR A 444 -3.38 -7.37 -11.71
CA THR A 444 -2.03 -7.86 -11.38
C THR A 444 -1.13 -7.69 -12.59
N TRP A 445 0.17 -7.56 -12.39
CA TRP A 445 1.19 -7.58 -13.45
C TRP A 445 1.06 -6.49 -14.53
N ASP A 446 0.23 -5.48 -14.30
CA ASP A 446 0.02 -4.36 -15.22
C ASP A 446 -0.43 -3.11 -14.48
N ASN A 447 -0.41 -1.99 -15.19
CA ASN A 447 -1.25 -0.83 -14.94
C ASN A 447 -2.23 -0.63 -16.11
N ALA A 448 -3.32 0.06 -15.86
CA ALA A 448 -4.33 0.39 -16.84
C ALA A 448 -4.84 1.83 -16.63
N ALA A 449 -5.32 2.44 -17.69
CA ALA A 449 -6.07 3.68 -17.61
C ALA A 449 -7.46 3.39 -17.02
N LEU A 450 -7.65 3.69 -15.74
CA LEU A 450 -8.91 3.48 -15.05
C LEU A 450 -9.89 4.58 -15.44
N ILE A 451 -11.10 4.21 -15.82
CA ILE A 451 -12.19 5.14 -16.19
C ILE A 451 -13.50 4.70 -15.53
N SER A 452 -14.43 5.64 -15.33
CA SER A 452 -15.77 5.34 -14.84
C SER A 452 -16.60 4.57 -15.87
N THR A 453 -17.66 3.91 -15.41
CA THR A 453 -18.62 3.22 -16.30
C THR A 453 -19.25 4.21 -17.27
N THR A 454 -19.70 5.38 -16.78
CA THR A 454 -20.29 6.45 -17.58
C THR A 454 -19.32 6.95 -18.65
N THR A 455 -18.03 7.15 -18.31
CA THR A 455 -17.01 7.57 -19.26
C THR A 455 -16.77 6.51 -20.32
N ALA A 456 -16.69 5.22 -19.91
CA ALA A 456 -16.50 4.11 -20.84
C ALA A 456 -17.66 4.01 -21.84
N GLU A 457 -18.90 4.09 -21.38
CA GLU A 457 -20.10 4.07 -22.24
C GLU A 457 -20.15 5.26 -23.18
N THR A 458 -19.85 6.46 -22.69
CA THR A 458 -19.85 7.70 -23.50
C THR A 458 -18.81 7.65 -24.62
N LEU A 459 -17.62 7.10 -24.34
CA LEU A 459 -16.52 7.01 -25.30
C LEU A 459 -16.54 5.70 -26.11
N GLY A 460 -17.42 4.77 -25.78
CA GLY A 460 -17.54 3.46 -26.43
C GLY A 460 -16.36 2.53 -26.16
N LEU A 461 -15.69 2.64 -25.03
CA LEU A 461 -14.49 1.89 -24.66
C LEU A 461 -14.83 0.66 -23.82
N LYS A 462 -13.95 -0.34 -23.87
CA LYS A 462 -14.09 -1.61 -23.14
C LYS A 462 -12.80 -1.97 -22.42
N ASP A 463 -12.91 -2.88 -21.43
CA ASP A 463 -11.75 -3.43 -20.74
C ASP A 463 -10.75 -4.07 -21.71
N GLY A 464 -9.47 -3.77 -21.49
CA GLY A 464 -8.39 -4.28 -22.30
C GLY A 464 -8.20 -3.57 -23.63
N GLU A 465 -9.08 -2.65 -24.02
CA GLU A 465 -8.90 -1.87 -25.22
C GLU A 465 -7.69 -0.92 -25.09
N LEU A 466 -6.74 -0.98 -26.01
CA LEU A 466 -5.56 -0.14 -25.99
C LEU A 466 -5.90 1.25 -26.55
N VAL A 467 -5.58 2.28 -25.78
CA VAL A 467 -5.86 3.68 -26.14
C VAL A 467 -4.59 4.50 -26.19
N GLU A 468 -4.50 5.40 -27.16
CA GLU A 468 -3.51 6.48 -27.18
C GLU A 468 -4.05 7.64 -26.34
N ILE A 469 -3.30 8.03 -25.31
CA ILE A 469 -3.56 9.17 -24.45
C ILE A 469 -2.59 10.26 -24.84
N SER A 470 -3.09 11.44 -25.22
CA SER A 470 -2.23 12.50 -25.74
C SER A 470 -2.61 13.89 -25.23
N ILE A 471 -1.58 14.73 -25.06
CA ILE A 471 -1.71 16.16 -24.72
C ILE A 471 -0.53 16.93 -25.33
N GLY A 472 -0.83 17.92 -26.19
CA GLY A 472 0.20 18.59 -26.98
C GLY A 472 1.01 17.57 -27.79
N ASP A 473 2.33 17.62 -27.68
CA ASP A 473 3.25 16.70 -28.38
C ASP A 473 3.53 15.40 -27.61
N ARG A 474 3.01 15.26 -26.39
CA ARG A 474 3.22 14.09 -25.54
C ARG A 474 2.13 13.06 -25.76
N LYS A 475 2.53 11.80 -25.84
CA LYS A 475 1.61 10.70 -25.99
C LYS A 475 2.14 9.41 -25.37
N ILE A 476 1.22 8.61 -24.87
CA ILE A 476 1.46 7.27 -24.33
C ILE A 476 0.34 6.34 -24.78
N GLU A 477 0.57 5.04 -24.68
CA GLU A 477 -0.45 4.02 -24.85
C GLU A 477 -0.67 3.28 -23.53
N ALA A 478 -1.93 2.95 -23.22
CA ALA A 478 -2.29 2.14 -22.08
C ALA A 478 -3.62 1.40 -22.33
N PRO A 479 -3.83 0.21 -21.75
CA PRO A 479 -5.12 -0.45 -21.80
C PRO A 479 -6.12 0.23 -20.88
N VAL A 480 -7.38 0.23 -21.24
CA VAL A 480 -8.48 0.73 -20.42
C VAL A 480 -8.93 -0.35 -19.46
N LEU A 481 -9.28 0.05 -18.23
CA LEU A 481 -10.01 -0.78 -17.28
C LEU A 481 -11.13 0.05 -16.64
N VAL A 482 -12.36 -0.42 -16.76
CA VAL A 482 -13.52 0.24 -16.18
C VAL A 482 -13.55 0.00 -14.68
N SER A 483 -13.52 1.08 -13.90
CA SER A 483 -13.53 1.07 -12.44
C SER A 483 -14.80 1.76 -11.91
N PRO A 484 -15.75 1.02 -11.33
CA PRO A 484 -16.96 1.59 -10.76
C PRO A 484 -16.65 2.62 -9.67
N GLY A 485 -17.44 3.68 -9.60
CA GLY A 485 -17.32 4.72 -8.57
C GLY A 485 -16.17 5.73 -8.77
N GLN A 486 -15.43 5.64 -9.88
CA GLN A 486 -14.47 6.67 -10.25
C GLN A 486 -15.19 7.92 -10.78
N ALA A 487 -14.56 9.09 -10.66
CA ALA A 487 -15.10 10.34 -11.21
C ALA A 487 -15.25 10.27 -12.73
N ASP A 488 -16.35 10.85 -13.24
CA ASP A 488 -16.63 10.87 -14.67
C ASP A 488 -15.65 11.80 -15.41
N PHE A 489 -15.29 11.41 -16.63
CA PHE A 489 -14.32 12.11 -17.49
C PHE A 489 -12.92 12.27 -16.86
N VAL A 490 -12.55 11.36 -15.97
CA VAL A 490 -11.22 11.28 -15.37
C VAL A 490 -10.58 9.94 -15.72
N LEU A 491 -9.33 9.99 -16.20
CA LEU A 491 -8.46 8.82 -16.35
C LEU A 491 -7.50 8.76 -15.18
N CYS A 492 -7.49 7.69 -14.42
CA CYS A 492 -6.46 7.44 -13.41
C CYS A 492 -5.47 6.40 -13.93
N LEU A 493 -4.19 6.76 -13.97
CA LEU A 493 -3.14 5.88 -14.48
C LEU A 493 -2.02 5.72 -13.45
N PRO A 494 -1.85 4.51 -12.89
CA PRO A 494 -0.76 4.23 -11.95
C PRO A 494 0.61 4.33 -12.62
N VAL A 495 1.55 5.01 -11.94
CA VAL A 495 2.94 5.17 -12.39
C VAL A 495 3.85 4.00 -11.97
N GLY A 496 5.10 4.01 -12.39
CA GLY A 496 6.16 3.10 -11.93
C GLY A 496 6.24 1.77 -12.66
N TYR A 497 5.49 1.60 -13.76
CA TYR A 497 5.56 0.41 -14.61
C TYR A 497 6.46 0.64 -15.83
N TYR A 498 6.86 -0.45 -16.48
CA TYR A 498 7.70 -0.45 -17.68
C TYR A 498 9.12 0.09 -17.44
N GLY A 499 9.73 -0.24 -16.30
CA GLY A 499 11.15 0.00 -16.09
C GLY A 499 12.01 -1.03 -16.81
N ASP A 500 12.96 -0.58 -17.67
CA ASP A 500 13.93 -1.47 -18.33
C ASP A 500 15.15 -1.66 -17.45
N LEU A 501 15.02 -2.52 -16.43
CA LEU A 501 16.13 -2.93 -15.59
C LEU A 501 16.98 -3.95 -16.37
N ALA A 502 18.26 -3.66 -16.57
CA ALA A 502 19.18 -4.57 -17.28
C ALA A 502 19.37 -5.90 -16.54
N ASP A 503 19.30 -5.88 -15.22
CA ASP A 503 19.38 -7.02 -14.31
C ASP A 503 18.01 -7.55 -13.86
N GLY A 504 16.91 -6.87 -14.26
CA GLY A 504 15.54 -7.24 -13.93
C GLY A 504 15.06 -8.47 -14.70
N THR A 505 14.44 -9.43 -13.99
CA THR A 505 13.81 -10.60 -14.61
C THR A 505 12.28 -10.52 -14.53
N VAL A 506 11.74 -9.83 -13.55
CA VAL A 506 10.31 -9.71 -13.27
C VAL A 506 9.70 -8.48 -13.94
N SER A 507 10.45 -7.39 -14.02
CA SER A 507 10.00 -6.09 -14.56
C SER A 507 9.86 -6.03 -16.09
N ARG A 508 10.48 -6.96 -16.83
CA ARG A 508 10.54 -6.87 -18.30
C ARG A 508 9.17 -7.03 -18.95
N GLY A 509 8.78 -6.01 -19.71
CA GLY A 509 7.54 -6.04 -20.51
C GLY A 509 6.27 -6.02 -19.65
N VAL A 510 6.36 -5.53 -18.41
CA VAL A 510 5.24 -5.43 -17.50
C VAL A 510 4.74 -3.98 -17.46
N GLY A 511 3.47 -3.79 -17.80
CA GLY A 511 2.78 -2.50 -17.75
C GLY A 511 3.24 -1.47 -18.76
N PHE A 512 2.81 -0.25 -18.58
CA PHE A 512 2.97 0.88 -19.48
C PHE A 512 3.56 2.10 -18.75
N ASN A 513 4.49 2.79 -19.40
CA ASN A 513 5.13 3.95 -18.82
C ASN A 513 4.22 5.18 -18.84
N ALA A 514 3.83 5.69 -17.68
CA ALA A 514 2.99 6.88 -17.51
C ALA A 514 3.78 8.19 -17.33
N TYR A 515 5.07 8.13 -16.97
CA TYR A 515 5.89 9.31 -16.68
C TYR A 515 6.04 10.33 -17.81
N PRO A 516 5.97 9.95 -19.13
CA PRO A 516 5.98 10.97 -20.19
C PRO A 516 4.86 11.99 -20.10
N MET A 517 3.81 11.72 -19.34
CA MET A 517 2.71 12.68 -19.11
C MET A 517 2.97 13.64 -17.93
N MET A 518 3.91 13.34 -17.04
CA MET A 518 4.31 14.18 -15.93
C MET A 518 5.19 15.34 -16.39
N THR A 519 4.89 16.56 -15.92
CA THR A 519 5.73 17.76 -16.16
C THR A 519 5.95 18.53 -14.88
N THR A 520 6.91 19.44 -14.89
CA THR A 520 7.16 20.34 -13.74
C THR A 520 5.95 21.21 -13.39
N ALA A 521 5.16 21.61 -14.40
CA ALA A 521 3.96 22.42 -14.21
C ALA A 521 2.74 21.61 -13.78
N THR A 522 2.62 20.37 -14.25
CA THR A 522 1.50 19.46 -13.99
C THR A 522 2.02 18.07 -13.59
N PRO A 523 2.53 17.93 -12.35
CA PRO A 523 3.20 16.69 -11.96
C PRO A 523 2.24 15.51 -11.75
N TYR A 524 0.99 15.76 -11.37
CA TYR A 524 0.08 14.68 -10.96
C TYR A 524 -1.23 14.62 -11.74
N TYR A 525 -1.73 15.73 -12.25
CA TYR A 525 -2.92 15.73 -13.09
C TYR A 525 -2.88 16.84 -14.12
N VAL A 526 -3.58 16.61 -15.23
CA VAL A 526 -3.65 17.55 -16.36
C VAL A 526 -5.01 17.43 -17.03
N SER A 527 -5.60 18.58 -17.39
CA SER A 527 -6.87 18.68 -18.11
C SER A 527 -6.66 18.82 -19.62
N GLY A 528 -7.71 18.53 -20.42
CA GLY A 528 -7.67 18.65 -21.87
C GLY A 528 -6.93 17.52 -22.59
N VAL A 529 -6.95 16.35 -22.02
CA VAL A 529 -6.35 15.14 -22.60
C VAL A 529 -7.23 14.60 -23.71
N ASN A 530 -6.61 14.17 -24.82
CA ASN A 530 -7.29 13.45 -25.87
C ASN A 530 -7.08 11.95 -25.71
N LEU A 531 -8.17 11.21 -25.88
CA LEU A 531 -8.17 9.76 -25.85
C LEU A 531 -8.61 9.20 -27.20
N LYS A 532 -7.86 8.25 -27.74
CA LYS A 532 -8.17 7.62 -29.01
C LYS A 532 -7.93 6.13 -28.93
N SER A 533 -8.94 5.33 -29.28
CA SER A 533 -8.77 3.88 -29.45
C SER A 533 -7.76 3.58 -30.57
N THR A 534 -6.85 2.66 -30.30
CA THR A 534 -5.91 2.13 -31.31
C THR A 534 -6.53 1.01 -32.14
N GLY A 535 -7.62 0.40 -31.65
CA GLY A 535 -8.25 -0.79 -32.23
C GLY A 535 -7.53 -2.10 -31.83
N GLU A 536 -6.51 -2.02 -31.00
CA GLU A 536 -5.81 -3.18 -30.43
C GLU A 536 -6.32 -3.51 -29.03
N GLU A 537 -6.15 -4.75 -28.59
CA GLU A 537 -6.54 -5.23 -27.26
C GLU A 537 -5.30 -5.75 -26.52
N HIS A 538 -5.30 -5.54 -25.20
CA HIS A 538 -4.29 -6.04 -24.27
C HIS A 538 -4.96 -6.86 -23.18
N GLU A 539 -4.49 -8.09 -22.95
CA GLU A 539 -5.05 -8.97 -21.92
C GLU A 539 -4.62 -8.51 -20.51
N LEU A 540 -5.61 -8.14 -19.68
CA LEU A 540 -5.42 -7.75 -18.30
C LEU A 540 -5.60 -8.95 -17.36
N ALA A 541 -4.62 -9.21 -16.52
CA ALA A 541 -4.63 -10.31 -15.57
C ALA A 541 -5.38 -9.92 -14.28
N LEU A 542 -6.67 -10.17 -14.23
CA LEU A 542 -7.55 -9.91 -13.10
C LEU A 542 -7.73 -11.15 -12.23
N THR A 543 -7.88 -10.99 -10.93
CA THR A 543 -8.22 -12.06 -9.98
C THR A 543 -9.55 -11.78 -9.30
N ALA A 544 -10.33 -12.83 -8.98
CA ALA A 544 -11.54 -12.71 -8.17
C ALA A 544 -12.47 -11.55 -8.60
N GLU A 545 -12.85 -11.53 -9.86
CA GLU A 545 -13.64 -10.47 -10.53
C GLU A 545 -15.11 -10.44 -10.09
N HIS A 546 -15.40 -10.52 -8.81
CA HIS A 546 -16.75 -10.44 -8.29
C HIS A 546 -17.07 -8.99 -7.95
N TYR A 547 -17.89 -8.33 -8.74
CA TYR A 547 -18.33 -6.95 -8.51
C TYR A 547 -19.57 -6.88 -7.63
N SER A 548 -20.48 -7.84 -7.72
CA SER A 548 -21.77 -7.87 -7.04
C SER A 548 -21.91 -9.14 -6.19
N MET A 549 -22.68 -9.06 -5.11
CA MET A 549 -23.08 -10.22 -4.32
C MET A 549 -24.16 -11.07 -5.00
N GLU A 550 -24.71 -10.64 -6.12
CA GLU A 550 -25.72 -11.35 -6.92
C GLU A 550 -26.96 -11.76 -6.10
N GLY A 551 -27.43 -10.89 -5.21
CA GLY A 551 -28.55 -11.17 -4.33
C GLY A 551 -28.28 -12.15 -3.19
N ARG A 552 -27.00 -12.54 -2.97
CA ARG A 552 -26.62 -13.39 -1.85
C ARG A 552 -26.14 -12.53 -0.68
N ALA A 553 -26.59 -12.84 0.53
CA ALA A 553 -26.13 -12.14 1.74
C ALA A 553 -24.71 -12.58 2.16
N ILE A 554 -23.71 -12.32 1.32
CA ILE A 554 -22.31 -12.69 1.57
C ILE A 554 -21.70 -11.77 2.63
N ALA A 555 -21.90 -10.47 2.49
CA ALA A 555 -21.60 -9.47 3.50
C ALA A 555 -22.90 -8.70 3.81
N ARG A 556 -23.04 -8.24 5.04
CA ARG A 556 -24.25 -7.58 5.52
C ARG A 556 -23.87 -6.31 6.23
N GLU A 557 -24.57 -5.25 5.92
CA GLU A 557 -24.35 -3.92 6.45
C GLU A 557 -25.57 -3.47 7.25
N GLY A 558 -25.35 -2.52 8.13
CA GLY A 558 -26.39 -1.87 8.88
C GLY A 558 -25.92 -0.55 9.46
N THR A 559 -26.84 0.35 9.71
CA THR A 559 -26.53 1.60 10.40
C THR A 559 -26.27 1.34 11.89
N VAL A 560 -25.57 2.27 12.53
CA VAL A 560 -25.35 2.23 14.00
C VAL A 560 -26.67 2.18 14.76
N GLU A 561 -27.75 2.79 14.24
CA GLU A 561 -29.08 2.72 14.83
C GLU A 561 -29.69 1.33 14.72
N MET A 562 -29.54 0.66 13.58
CA MET A 562 -29.96 -0.73 13.40
C MET A 562 -29.22 -1.65 14.37
N TYR A 563 -27.91 -1.50 14.49
CA TYR A 563 -27.09 -2.27 15.41
C TYR A 563 -27.50 -2.05 16.87
N LYS A 564 -27.74 -0.80 17.29
CA LYS A 564 -28.20 -0.49 18.65
C LYS A 564 -29.58 -1.08 18.96
N LYS A 565 -30.45 -1.15 17.96
CA LYS A 565 -31.81 -1.75 18.06
C LYS A 565 -31.76 -3.27 18.10
N ASP A 566 -30.94 -3.88 17.27
CA ASP A 566 -30.74 -5.33 17.16
C ASP A 566 -29.28 -5.65 16.85
N PRO A 567 -28.43 -5.95 17.85
CA PRO A 567 -27.04 -6.34 17.62
C PRO A 567 -26.87 -7.60 16.76
N HIS A 568 -27.93 -8.36 16.59
CA HIS A 568 -27.97 -9.59 15.78
C HIS A 568 -28.58 -9.39 14.39
N PHE A 569 -28.79 -8.14 13.95
CA PHE A 569 -29.45 -7.81 12.68
C PHE A 569 -28.86 -8.60 11.49
N ALA A 570 -27.54 -8.80 11.48
CA ALA A 570 -26.85 -9.54 10.43
C ALA A 570 -27.28 -11.04 10.35
N GLN A 571 -27.84 -11.63 11.41
CA GLN A 571 -28.33 -13.01 11.39
C GLN A 571 -29.68 -13.14 10.67
N HIS A 572 -30.46 -12.06 10.66
CA HIS A 572 -31.86 -12.07 10.19
C HIS A 572 -32.01 -11.40 8.82
N GLN A 573 -31.06 -10.60 8.39
CA GLN A 573 -31.13 -9.81 7.16
C GLN A 573 -31.20 -10.71 5.92
N GLY A 574 -32.39 -10.86 5.35
CA GLY A 574 -32.64 -11.47 4.05
C GLY A 574 -32.40 -12.97 3.93
N MET A 575 -32.13 -13.69 5.03
CA MET A 575 -31.79 -15.12 5.00
C MET A 575 -32.78 -16.04 5.71
N ASP A 576 -33.85 -15.51 6.30
CA ASP A 576 -34.80 -16.31 7.11
C ASP A 576 -35.44 -17.44 6.32
N HIS A 577 -35.60 -17.25 5.00
CA HIS A 577 -36.17 -18.27 4.10
C HIS A 577 -35.17 -19.32 3.63
N HIS A 578 -33.85 -19.09 3.86
CA HIS A 578 -32.79 -19.96 3.38
C HIS A 578 -32.05 -20.68 4.50
N ILE A 579 -32.33 -20.36 5.75
CA ILE A 579 -31.76 -21.06 6.89
C ILE A 579 -32.57 -22.35 7.05
N PRO A 580 -31.97 -23.54 6.83
CA PRO A 580 -32.61 -24.78 7.15
C PRO A 580 -32.95 -24.80 8.64
N GLU A 581 -34.07 -25.37 9.01
CA GLU A 581 -34.40 -25.61 10.41
C GLU A 581 -33.16 -26.14 11.15
N ASN A 582 -33.01 -25.77 12.42
CA ASN A 582 -31.84 -26.03 13.24
C ASN A 582 -31.53 -27.53 13.47
N ILE A 583 -31.67 -28.33 12.45
CA ILE A 583 -31.36 -29.77 12.46
C ILE A 583 -29.95 -29.95 11.91
N SER A 584 -29.00 -30.26 12.78
CA SER A 584 -27.68 -30.66 12.35
C SER A 584 -27.72 -32.09 11.83
N LEU A 585 -27.44 -32.32 10.54
CA LEU A 585 -27.29 -33.66 9.96
C LEU A 585 -26.18 -34.47 10.63
N TYR A 586 -25.30 -33.83 11.33
CA TYR A 586 -24.09 -34.41 11.96
C TYR A 586 -24.27 -34.66 13.45
N LYS A 587 -25.18 -33.93 14.10
CA LYS A 587 -25.48 -34.08 15.52
C LYS A 587 -26.69 -35.00 15.77
N GLY A 588 -27.30 -35.55 14.72
CA GLY A 588 -28.45 -36.43 14.77
C GLY A 588 -29.77 -35.68 14.94
N PRO A 589 -30.94 -36.41 14.78
CA PRO A 589 -32.24 -35.79 14.79
C PRO A 589 -32.68 -35.20 16.15
N ASP A 590 -32.04 -35.58 17.24
CA ASP A 590 -32.33 -35.09 18.59
C ASP A 590 -31.59 -33.81 18.98
N TYR A 591 -30.74 -33.25 18.08
CA TYR A 591 -30.07 -32.00 18.32
C TYR A 591 -30.96 -30.83 17.94
N ILE A 592 -31.61 -30.24 18.92
CA ILE A 592 -32.31 -28.96 18.78
C ILE A 592 -31.47 -27.88 19.49
N LYS A 593 -31.12 -26.83 18.75
CA LYS A 593 -30.31 -25.73 19.28
C LYS A 593 -30.99 -25.09 20.49
N GLY A 594 -30.42 -25.24 21.67
CA GLY A 594 -30.93 -24.68 22.91
C GLY A 594 -31.73 -25.66 23.81
N GLU A 595 -32.27 -26.75 23.30
CA GLU A 595 -33.00 -27.74 24.11
C GLU A 595 -32.12 -28.93 24.55
N ASN A 596 -31.10 -29.25 23.77
CA ASN A 596 -30.13 -30.27 24.14
C ASN A 596 -28.70 -29.81 23.75
N PRO A 597 -28.09 -28.92 24.54
CA PRO A 597 -26.72 -28.40 24.28
C PRO A 597 -25.65 -29.50 24.39
N GLU A 598 -25.93 -30.62 25.06
CA GLU A 598 -25.04 -31.78 25.18
C GLU A 598 -25.33 -32.86 24.13
N GLY A 599 -26.06 -32.52 23.07
CA GLY A 599 -26.30 -33.45 21.96
C GLY A 599 -25.02 -34.17 21.51
N PRO A 600 -25.11 -35.31 20.83
CA PRO A 600 -23.96 -36.12 20.44
C PRO A 600 -22.92 -35.21 19.80
N GLY A 601 -21.73 -35.29 20.33
CA GLY A 601 -20.60 -34.45 19.90
C GLY A 601 -20.32 -34.55 18.39
N PRO A 602 -19.30 -33.87 17.85
CA PRO A 602 -19.02 -33.86 16.42
C PRO A 602 -19.05 -35.28 15.84
N MET A 603 -19.48 -35.40 14.60
CA MET A 603 -19.79 -36.66 13.87
C MET A 603 -18.76 -37.79 14.07
N PHE A 604 -17.54 -37.46 14.33
CA PHE A 604 -16.44 -38.40 14.56
C PHE A 604 -16.49 -39.09 15.93
N SER A 605 -17.23 -38.54 16.90
CA SER A 605 -17.48 -39.19 18.18
C SER A 605 -18.63 -40.19 18.11
N ALA A 606 -19.46 -40.15 17.05
CA ALA A 606 -20.63 -41.03 16.87
C ALA A 606 -20.29 -42.35 16.17
N ILE A 607 -19.07 -42.60 15.73
CA ILE A 607 -18.65 -43.89 15.15
C ILE A 607 -18.14 -44.78 16.28
N PRO A 608 -18.86 -45.82 16.69
CA PRO A 608 -18.40 -46.72 17.75
C PRO A 608 -17.04 -47.32 17.41
N GLY A 609 -16.08 -47.15 18.32
CA GLY A 609 -14.73 -47.66 18.15
C GLY A 609 -13.73 -46.67 17.55
N HIS A 610 -14.14 -45.48 17.14
CA HIS A 610 -13.30 -44.35 16.78
C HIS A 610 -13.44 -43.25 17.84
N GLU A 611 -12.95 -43.51 19.01
CA GLU A 611 -12.67 -42.47 20.00
C GLU A 611 -11.48 -41.64 19.50
N PHE A 612 -11.70 -40.73 18.57
CA PHE A 612 -10.82 -39.62 18.39
C PHE A 612 -10.86 -38.84 19.69
N LYS A 613 -9.77 -38.82 20.43
CA LYS A 613 -9.56 -37.84 21.48
C LYS A 613 -9.44 -36.50 20.75
N VAL A 614 -10.54 -35.83 20.57
CA VAL A 614 -10.60 -34.42 20.21
C VAL A 614 -9.67 -33.75 21.22
N ASP A 615 -8.73 -32.94 20.77
CA ASP A 615 -8.03 -32.05 21.67
C ASP A 615 -9.10 -31.11 22.27
N GLN A 616 -9.59 -31.48 23.46
CA GLN A 616 -10.66 -30.73 24.13
C GLN A 616 -10.19 -29.34 24.60
N LEU A 617 -8.90 -29.06 24.45
CA LEU A 617 -8.28 -27.80 24.91
C LEU A 617 -8.40 -26.70 23.86
N HIS A 618 -8.36 -27.05 22.56
CA HIS A 618 -8.32 -26.06 21.49
C HIS A 618 -9.24 -26.41 20.33
N GLN A 619 -9.94 -25.40 19.82
CA GLN A 619 -10.61 -25.42 18.52
C GLN A 619 -10.38 -24.07 17.84
N TRP A 620 -9.65 -24.10 16.73
CA TRP A 620 -9.18 -22.88 16.08
C TRP A 620 -10.24 -22.29 15.13
N ALA A 621 -10.48 -21.00 15.27
CA ALA A 621 -11.27 -20.20 14.36
C ALA A 621 -10.54 -18.88 14.08
N MET A 622 -10.85 -18.24 12.97
CA MET A 622 -10.32 -16.91 12.61
C MET A 622 -11.48 -15.94 12.45
N THR A 623 -11.39 -14.81 13.10
CA THR A 623 -12.34 -13.70 12.97
C THR A 623 -11.64 -12.53 12.28
N ILE A 624 -12.33 -11.91 11.34
CA ILE A 624 -11.90 -10.69 10.65
C ILE A 624 -12.94 -9.62 10.96
N ASP A 625 -12.54 -8.54 11.61
CA ASP A 625 -13.41 -7.40 11.87
C ASP A 625 -13.52 -6.54 10.61
N LEU A 626 -14.66 -6.59 9.95
CA LEU A 626 -14.90 -5.86 8.70
C LEU A 626 -15.08 -4.35 8.92
N ASN A 627 -15.39 -3.88 10.14
CA ASN A 627 -15.44 -2.45 10.43
C ASN A 627 -14.03 -1.83 10.46
N SER A 628 -13.02 -2.63 10.85
CA SER A 628 -11.62 -2.21 10.91
C SER A 628 -10.83 -2.58 9.64
N CYS A 629 -11.31 -3.54 8.86
CA CYS A 629 -10.65 -4.04 7.66
C CYS A 629 -10.83 -3.07 6.49
N THR A 630 -9.73 -2.48 6.01
CA THR A 630 -9.72 -1.56 4.85
C THR A 630 -9.63 -2.27 3.49
N GLY A 631 -9.42 -3.58 3.47
CA GLY A 631 -9.23 -4.33 2.22
C GLY A 631 -7.84 -4.17 1.56
N CYS A 632 -6.84 -3.65 2.26
CA CYS A 632 -5.53 -3.23 1.71
C CYS A 632 -4.62 -4.35 1.18
N ASN A 633 -5.00 -5.62 1.26
CA ASN A 633 -4.19 -6.79 0.84
C ASN A 633 -2.89 -7.04 1.64
N ALA A 634 -2.60 -6.30 2.71
CA ALA A 634 -1.41 -6.54 3.53
C ALA A 634 -1.36 -7.98 4.07
N CYS A 635 -2.50 -8.54 4.48
CA CYS A 635 -2.63 -9.93 4.93
C CYS A 635 -2.34 -10.95 3.81
N VAL A 636 -2.63 -10.63 2.55
CA VAL A 636 -2.33 -11.48 1.39
C VAL A 636 -0.83 -11.59 1.19
N ILE A 637 -0.11 -10.47 1.20
CA ILE A 637 1.35 -10.41 1.09
C ILE A 637 2.02 -11.07 2.30
N ALA A 638 1.56 -10.78 3.51
CA ALA A 638 2.09 -11.39 4.73
C ALA A 638 1.93 -12.91 4.72
N CYS A 639 0.77 -13.42 4.28
CA CYS A 639 0.53 -14.85 4.12
C CYS A 639 1.47 -15.48 3.08
N GLN A 640 1.70 -14.79 1.96
CA GLN A 640 2.59 -15.25 0.90
C GLN A 640 4.02 -15.36 1.40
N ALA A 641 4.53 -14.35 2.09
CA ALA A 641 5.87 -14.34 2.68
C ALA A 641 6.04 -15.41 3.76
N GLU A 642 5.12 -15.48 4.72
CA GLU A 642 5.15 -16.42 5.86
C GLU A 642 5.08 -17.87 5.41
N ASN A 643 4.22 -18.19 4.44
CA ASN A 643 3.89 -19.55 4.08
C ASN A 643 4.61 -20.09 2.84
N ASN A 644 5.67 -19.44 2.38
CA ASN A 644 6.43 -19.85 1.18
C ASN A 644 5.53 -20.02 -0.07
N ILE A 645 4.51 -19.18 -0.21
CA ILE A 645 3.62 -19.24 -1.37
C ILE A 645 4.38 -18.72 -2.58
N PRO A 646 4.42 -19.45 -3.70
CA PRO A 646 5.14 -19.02 -4.88
C PRO A 646 4.40 -17.92 -5.64
N ILE A 647 5.13 -17.11 -6.42
CA ILE A 647 4.59 -16.33 -7.53
C ILE A 647 4.51 -17.23 -8.77
N VAL A 648 3.53 -16.97 -9.63
CA VAL A 648 3.25 -17.79 -10.80
C VAL A 648 3.46 -17.06 -12.13
N GLY A 649 3.36 -15.72 -12.15
CA GLY A 649 3.50 -14.88 -13.34
C GLY A 649 2.17 -14.60 -14.05
N LYS A 650 2.16 -13.55 -14.90
CA LYS A 650 0.99 -13.03 -15.58
C LYS A 650 0.20 -14.13 -16.32
N ASP A 651 0.89 -14.94 -17.14
CA ASP A 651 0.25 -16.00 -17.95
C ASP A 651 -0.52 -17.03 -17.11
N GLN A 652 -0.02 -17.33 -15.89
CA GLN A 652 -0.67 -18.27 -15.00
C GLN A 652 -1.84 -17.61 -14.26
N VAL A 653 -1.76 -16.32 -13.95
CA VAL A 653 -2.89 -15.58 -13.39
C VAL A 653 -4.02 -15.48 -14.42
N LEU A 654 -3.73 -15.18 -15.68
CA LEU A 654 -4.71 -15.21 -16.79
C LEU A 654 -5.40 -16.57 -16.93
N ALA A 655 -4.68 -17.64 -16.63
CA ALA A 655 -5.25 -19.00 -16.60
C ALA A 655 -5.98 -19.35 -15.29
N GLY A 656 -6.17 -18.41 -14.35
CA GLY A 656 -6.82 -18.62 -13.05
C GLY A 656 -6.02 -19.54 -12.12
N ARG A 657 -4.69 -19.47 -12.16
CA ARG A 657 -3.78 -20.36 -11.42
C ARG A 657 -2.96 -19.67 -10.35
N GLU A 658 -3.39 -18.49 -9.90
CA GLU A 658 -2.77 -17.78 -8.77
C GLU A 658 -2.76 -18.65 -7.52
N MET A 659 -1.73 -18.48 -6.67
CA MET A 659 -1.48 -19.37 -5.52
C MET A 659 -1.78 -18.75 -4.16
N HIS A 660 -2.34 -17.57 -4.07
CA HIS A 660 -2.68 -16.94 -2.80
C HIS A 660 -3.65 -17.80 -1.96
N TRP A 661 -3.30 -18.05 -0.68
CA TRP A 661 -4.13 -18.80 0.25
C TRP A 661 -5.23 -17.97 0.89
N VAL A 662 -4.93 -16.69 1.10
CA VAL A 662 -5.87 -15.65 1.50
C VAL A 662 -6.09 -14.75 0.31
N ARG A 663 -7.33 -14.43 0.01
CA ARG A 663 -7.67 -13.42 -0.98
C ARG A 663 -8.56 -12.37 -0.35
N MET A 664 -8.48 -11.18 -0.83
CA MET A 664 -9.36 -10.09 -0.46
C MET A 664 -10.38 -9.90 -1.58
N ASP A 665 -11.59 -10.40 -1.39
CA ASP A 665 -12.70 -10.12 -2.29
C ASP A 665 -13.25 -8.73 -1.98
N ARG A 666 -13.92 -8.09 -2.92
CA ARG A 666 -14.64 -6.84 -2.72
C ARG A 666 -15.94 -6.87 -3.49
N TYR A 667 -16.96 -6.29 -2.92
CA TYR A 667 -18.28 -6.17 -3.52
C TYR A 667 -18.65 -4.71 -3.55
N PHE A 668 -19.23 -4.27 -4.66
CA PHE A 668 -19.77 -2.93 -4.78
C PHE A 668 -21.27 -2.99 -4.54
N THR A 669 -21.78 -2.03 -3.77
CA THR A 669 -23.19 -1.82 -3.52
C THR A 669 -23.56 -0.38 -3.85
N SER A 670 -24.80 -0.16 -4.24
CA SER A 670 -25.34 1.17 -4.51
C SER A 670 -26.69 1.31 -3.82
N PRO A 671 -27.07 2.46 -3.27
CA PRO A 671 -28.40 2.71 -2.71
C PRO A 671 -29.53 2.46 -3.71
N SER A 672 -29.27 2.59 -5.01
CA SER A 672 -30.24 2.22 -6.05
C SER A 672 -30.51 0.72 -6.08
N ASP A 673 -29.55 -0.09 -5.69
CA ASP A 673 -29.70 -1.55 -5.59
C ASP A 673 -30.64 -1.95 -4.44
N TYR A 674 -30.70 -1.16 -3.37
CA TYR A 674 -31.61 -1.41 -2.24
C TYR A 674 -33.09 -1.12 -2.57
N LYS A 675 -33.39 -0.28 -3.56
CA LYS A 675 -34.76 0.05 -3.95
C LYS A 675 -35.46 -1.04 -4.78
N THR A 676 -34.71 -1.94 -5.39
CA THR A 676 -35.22 -2.99 -6.29
C THR A 676 -35.45 -4.32 -5.56
N VAL A 677 -34.88 -4.48 -4.38
CA VAL A 677 -35.10 -5.65 -3.54
C VAL A 677 -35.89 -5.20 -2.32
N SER A 678 -37.18 -5.35 -2.39
CA SER A 678 -38.09 -5.08 -1.29
C SER A 678 -37.53 -5.57 0.04
N ASP A 679 -37.27 -4.66 0.96
CA ASP A 679 -37.05 -4.83 2.40
C ASP A 679 -35.94 -5.82 2.85
N GLN A 680 -35.12 -6.36 1.94
CA GLN A 680 -34.19 -7.45 2.27
C GLN A 680 -32.69 -7.06 2.22
N GLY A 681 -32.36 -5.84 1.84
CA GLY A 681 -30.95 -5.33 1.91
C GLY A 681 -29.93 -6.14 1.09
N LEU A 682 -30.34 -6.77 0.01
CA LEU A 682 -29.48 -7.56 -0.86
C LEU A 682 -29.28 -6.82 -2.18
N GLY A 683 -28.08 -6.35 -2.43
CA GLY A 683 -27.73 -5.73 -3.71
C GLY A 683 -28.04 -6.66 -4.89
N ASN A 684 -28.82 -6.18 -5.83
CA ASN A 684 -29.30 -6.93 -7.01
C ASN A 684 -28.47 -6.65 -8.26
N GLY A 685 -27.17 -6.53 -8.13
CA GLY A 685 -26.37 -6.52 -9.35
C GLY A 685 -26.69 -7.76 -10.20
N GLU A 686 -27.03 -7.58 -11.47
CA GLU A 686 -27.17 -8.71 -12.40
C GLU A 686 -25.84 -9.46 -12.48
N PRO A 687 -25.86 -10.80 -12.51
CA PRO A 687 -24.64 -11.60 -12.64
C PRO A 687 -23.75 -11.10 -13.79
N GLY A 688 -22.50 -10.80 -13.51
CA GLY A 688 -21.55 -10.36 -14.51
C GLY A 688 -21.70 -8.90 -14.98
N LYS A 689 -22.69 -8.14 -14.49
CA LYS A 689 -22.75 -6.70 -14.74
C LYS A 689 -22.07 -5.93 -13.61
N ARG A 690 -21.38 -4.88 -13.99
CA ARG A 690 -20.83 -3.89 -13.05
C ARG A 690 -21.99 -3.04 -12.48
N PRO A 691 -21.87 -2.55 -11.23
CA PRO A 691 -22.85 -1.61 -10.71
C PRO A 691 -22.90 -0.36 -11.57
N VAL A 692 -24.09 0.25 -11.65
CA VAL A 692 -24.25 1.55 -12.28
C VAL A 692 -23.46 2.59 -11.48
N ASP A 693 -22.73 3.47 -12.15
CA ASP A 693 -22.05 4.58 -11.49
C ASP A 693 -23.08 5.47 -10.78
N ASP A 694 -23.03 5.40 -9.46
CA ASP A 694 -23.78 6.24 -8.56
C ASP A 694 -22.76 6.99 -7.69
N ASP A 695 -23.03 8.23 -7.31
CA ASP A 695 -22.17 8.98 -6.39
C ASP A 695 -22.03 8.30 -5.03
N GLN A 696 -22.93 7.40 -4.71
CA GLN A 696 -23.00 6.66 -3.44
C GLN A 696 -22.59 5.18 -3.56
N ILE A 697 -21.75 4.84 -4.55
CA ILE A 697 -21.19 3.48 -4.60
C ILE A 697 -20.32 3.24 -3.36
N GLU A 698 -20.63 2.18 -2.65
CA GLU A 698 -19.88 1.66 -1.51
C GLU A 698 -19.11 0.40 -1.89
N MET A 699 -17.99 0.15 -1.21
CA MET A 699 -17.18 -1.05 -1.39
C MET A 699 -17.07 -1.81 -0.07
N ILE A 700 -17.45 -3.08 -0.10
CA ILE A 700 -17.33 -3.98 1.05
C ILE A 700 -16.14 -4.91 0.83
N PRO A 701 -15.03 -4.75 1.55
CA PRO A 701 -13.92 -5.69 1.50
C PRO A 701 -14.25 -6.95 2.31
N MET A 702 -13.84 -8.11 1.81
CA MET A 702 -14.07 -9.39 2.49
C MET A 702 -12.84 -10.31 2.34
N GLY A 703 -12.17 -10.56 3.45
CA GLY A 703 -11.08 -11.54 3.50
C GLY A 703 -11.61 -12.97 3.44
N VAL A 704 -11.17 -13.76 2.48
CA VAL A 704 -11.58 -15.14 2.28
C VAL A 704 -10.38 -16.07 2.30
N SER A 705 -10.44 -17.09 3.16
CA SER A 705 -9.43 -18.17 3.22
C SER A 705 -10.13 -19.53 3.38
N CYS A 706 -9.36 -20.60 3.63
CA CYS A 706 -9.94 -21.86 4.05
C CYS A 706 -10.63 -21.68 5.42
N LEU A 707 -11.93 -21.97 5.50
CA LEU A 707 -12.71 -21.83 6.72
C LEU A 707 -12.56 -23.01 7.68
N GLN A 708 -11.67 -23.95 7.41
CA GLN A 708 -11.42 -25.14 8.25
C GLN A 708 -12.72 -25.89 8.60
N CYS A 709 -13.62 -26.06 7.62
CA CYS A 709 -14.96 -26.61 7.80
C CYS A 709 -14.96 -27.92 8.59
N GLU A 710 -15.80 -28.07 9.59
CA GLU A 710 -15.96 -29.32 10.37
C GLU A 710 -16.44 -30.47 9.49
N SER A 711 -17.41 -30.23 8.63
CA SER A 711 -17.91 -31.19 7.63
C SER A 711 -17.34 -30.82 6.27
N ALA A 712 -16.05 -31.04 6.11
CA ALA A 712 -15.30 -30.53 4.97
C ALA A 712 -15.61 -31.31 3.68
N PRO A 713 -16.27 -30.70 2.69
CA PRO A 713 -16.59 -31.37 1.42
C PRO A 713 -15.33 -31.75 0.62
N CYS A 714 -14.19 -31.16 0.94
CA CYS A 714 -12.91 -31.49 0.35
C CYS A 714 -12.28 -32.77 0.91
N GLU A 715 -12.68 -33.22 2.09
CA GLU A 715 -12.16 -34.44 2.71
C GLU A 715 -12.80 -35.69 2.09
N THR A 716 -14.12 -35.66 1.94
CA THR A 716 -14.89 -36.81 1.43
C THR A 716 -14.57 -37.18 0.00
N VAL A 717 -14.04 -36.26 -0.79
CA VAL A 717 -13.70 -36.47 -2.22
C VAL A 717 -12.21 -36.78 -2.45
N CYS A 718 -11.39 -36.82 -1.40
CA CYS A 718 -9.98 -37.09 -1.56
C CYS A 718 -9.72 -38.62 -1.64
N PRO A 719 -9.26 -39.16 -2.77
CA PRO A 719 -9.12 -40.60 -2.95
C PRO A 719 -7.99 -41.21 -2.11
N VAL A 720 -7.07 -40.41 -1.62
CA VAL A 720 -5.91 -40.84 -0.83
C VAL A 720 -5.92 -40.31 0.60
N ASN A 721 -7.01 -39.69 1.04
CA ASN A 721 -7.15 -39.09 2.36
C ASN A 721 -5.98 -38.15 2.71
N ALA A 722 -5.58 -37.30 1.74
CA ALA A 722 -4.55 -36.29 1.93
C ALA A 722 -5.08 -35.03 2.64
N THR A 723 -6.41 -34.87 2.68
CA THR A 723 -7.08 -33.81 3.41
C THR A 723 -7.76 -34.44 4.62
N VAL A 724 -7.38 -34.03 5.82
CA VAL A 724 -7.80 -34.65 7.07
C VAL A 724 -8.06 -33.61 8.15
N HIS A 725 -8.94 -33.91 9.09
CA HIS A 725 -9.14 -33.07 10.29
C HIS A 725 -8.12 -33.41 11.36
N THR A 726 -7.63 -32.38 12.03
CA THR A 726 -6.83 -32.52 13.25
C THR A 726 -7.73 -32.48 14.48
N GLY A 727 -7.27 -32.97 15.62
CA GLY A 727 -8.03 -32.99 16.86
C GLY A 727 -8.40 -31.61 17.39
N ASP A 728 -7.70 -30.54 16.94
CA ASP A 728 -7.94 -29.17 17.31
C ASP A 728 -8.74 -28.36 16.24
N GLY A 729 -9.45 -29.07 15.37
CA GLY A 729 -10.41 -28.46 14.44
C GLY A 729 -9.84 -27.92 13.14
N LEU A 730 -8.55 -28.14 12.83
CA LEU A 730 -7.96 -27.71 11.57
C LEU A 730 -8.18 -28.76 10.46
N ASN A 731 -8.52 -28.30 9.28
CA ASN A 731 -8.48 -29.11 8.06
C ASN A 731 -7.04 -29.09 7.53
N ALA A 732 -6.28 -30.13 7.83
CA ALA A 732 -4.87 -30.26 7.44
C ALA A 732 -4.71 -30.86 6.05
N MET A 733 -3.60 -30.51 5.40
CA MET A 733 -3.20 -31.05 4.10
C MET A 733 -1.89 -31.82 4.22
N THR A 734 -1.94 -33.11 3.92
CA THR A 734 -0.75 -33.98 3.87
C THR A 734 -0.16 -33.93 2.46
N TYR A 735 0.77 -33.00 2.22
CA TYR A 735 1.32 -32.71 0.90
C TYR A 735 1.94 -33.93 0.20
N ASN A 736 2.70 -34.72 0.93
CA ASN A 736 3.38 -35.92 0.36
C ASN A 736 2.42 -37.05 0.01
N ARG A 737 1.17 -37.03 0.48
CA ARG A 737 0.13 -38.00 0.15
C ARG A 737 -0.73 -37.54 -1.00
N CYS A 738 -0.75 -36.24 -1.30
CA CYS A 738 -1.55 -35.65 -2.36
C CYS A 738 -1.09 -36.15 -3.73
N ILE A 739 -2.01 -36.66 -4.54
CA ILE A 739 -1.76 -37.11 -5.92
C ILE A 739 -2.32 -36.16 -6.98
N GLY A 740 -2.88 -35.03 -6.56
CA GLY A 740 -3.26 -33.95 -7.47
C GLY A 740 -4.54 -34.18 -8.29
N THR A 741 -5.50 -34.95 -7.81
CA THR A 741 -6.79 -35.12 -8.50
C THR A 741 -7.60 -33.84 -8.63
N ARG A 742 -7.35 -32.82 -7.78
CA ARG A 742 -8.00 -31.52 -7.74
C ARG A 742 -9.51 -31.51 -7.44
N TYR A 743 -10.14 -32.65 -7.22
CA TYR A 743 -11.56 -32.71 -6.90
C TYR A 743 -11.87 -31.91 -5.61
N CYS A 744 -10.99 -31.93 -4.63
CA CYS A 744 -11.15 -31.12 -3.42
C CYS A 744 -11.15 -29.60 -3.69
N ALA A 745 -10.47 -29.13 -4.75
CA ALA A 745 -10.52 -27.74 -5.17
C ALA A 745 -11.85 -27.39 -5.81
N ASN A 746 -12.37 -28.27 -6.68
CA ASN A 746 -13.66 -28.08 -7.33
C ASN A 746 -14.83 -28.14 -6.31
N ASN A 747 -14.68 -28.94 -5.27
CA ASN A 747 -15.70 -29.16 -4.26
C ASN A 747 -15.66 -28.13 -3.12
N CYS A 748 -14.67 -27.24 -3.10
CA CYS A 748 -14.56 -26.18 -2.11
C CYS A 748 -15.48 -25.01 -2.47
N PRO A 749 -16.54 -24.69 -1.68
CA PRO A 749 -17.44 -23.59 -1.99
C PRO A 749 -16.77 -22.20 -1.87
N TYR A 750 -15.67 -22.12 -1.13
CA TYR A 750 -14.90 -20.88 -0.91
C TYR A 750 -13.77 -20.68 -1.92
N LYS A 751 -13.54 -21.63 -2.85
CA LYS A 751 -12.42 -21.60 -3.81
C LYS A 751 -11.05 -21.38 -3.12
N ALA A 752 -10.88 -21.95 -1.92
CA ALA A 752 -9.73 -21.69 -1.05
C ALA A 752 -8.59 -22.72 -1.20
N ARG A 753 -8.61 -23.52 -2.27
CA ARG A 753 -7.62 -24.56 -2.55
C ARG A 753 -6.91 -24.29 -3.85
N ARG A 754 -5.58 -24.22 -3.78
CA ARG A 754 -4.69 -23.84 -4.88
C ARG A 754 -3.85 -25.03 -5.32
N PHE A 755 -3.72 -25.24 -6.62
CA PHE A 755 -2.98 -26.37 -7.19
C PHE A 755 -1.66 -25.94 -7.81
N ASN A 756 -0.59 -26.61 -7.49
CA ASN A 756 0.73 -26.39 -8.09
C ASN A 756 0.79 -27.06 -9.47
N TYR A 757 0.45 -26.34 -10.53
CA TYR A 757 0.54 -26.84 -11.92
C TYR A 757 1.97 -27.07 -12.36
N TYR A 758 2.90 -26.24 -11.86
CA TYR A 758 4.33 -26.32 -12.11
C TYR A 758 5.12 -26.30 -10.80
N ASP A 759 6.43 -26.55 -10.86
CA ASP A 759 7.31 -26.40 -9.70
C ASP A 759 7.72 -24.92 -9.56
N TYR A 760 6.78 -24.06 -9.20
CA TYR A 760 6.98 -22.62 -9.09
C TYR A 760 8.08 -22.24 -8.08
N ASN A 761 8.28 -23.05 -7.04
CA ASN A 761 9.29 -22.81 -6.00
C ASN A 761 10.72 -23.20 -6.43
N LYS A 762 10.92 -23.82 -7.59
CA LYS A 762 12.22 -24.22 -8.11
C LYS A 762 13.11 -24.88 -7.04
N ARG A 763 12.58 -25.89 -6.37
CA ARG A 763 13.31 -26.55 -5.29
C ARG A 763 14.59 -27.16 -5.82
N PRO A 764 15.76 -26.90 -5.18
CA PRO A 764 16.94 -27.65 -5.49
C PRO A 764 16.71 -29.10 -4.99
N LEU A 765 16.59 -30.01 -5.89
CA LEU A 765 16.78 -31.41 -5.57
C LEU A 765 18.30 -31.66 -5.66
N GLU A 766 18.96 -31.72 -4.53
CA GLU A 766 20.28 -32.35 -4.44
C GLU A 766 20.14 -33.77 -4.97
N LYS A 767 21.20 -34.31 -5.57
CA LYS A 767 21.24 -35.64 -6.12
C LYS A 767 20.53 -36.65 -5.19
N ILE A 768 19.41 -37.21 -5.66
CA ILE A 768 18.66 -38.20 -4.88
C ILE A 768 19.27 -39.54 -5.18
N LYS A 769 19.80 -40.20 -4.15
CA LYS A 769 20.17 -41.63 -4.24
C LYS A 769 18.90 -42.46 -4.06
N VAL A 770 18.40 -43.02 -5.14
CA VAL A 770 17.31 -44.01 -5.09
C VAL A 770 17.92 -45.36 -5.39
N GLY A 771 17.91 -46.31 -4.43
CA GLY A 771 18.41 -47.64 -4.61
C GLY A 771 19.91 -47.78 -4.92
N GLY A 772 20.72 -46.80 -4.49
CA GLY A 772 22.17 -46.77 -4.74
C GLY A 772 22.60 -46.17 -6.09
N ILE A 773 21.64 -45.75 -6.94
CA ILE A 773 21.90 -45.07 -8.22
C ILE A 773 21.76 -43.58 -7.97
N GLU A 774 22.84 -42.83 -8.28
CA GLU A 774 22.76 -41.36 -8.37
C GLU A 774 21.90 -40.99 -9.60
N ALA A 775 20.64 -40.70 -9.40
CA ALA A 775 19.87 -40.02 -10.42
C ALA A 775 20.30 -38.52 -10.47
N GLU A 776 20.78 -38.05 -11.61
CA GLU A 776 20.94 -36.63 -11.85
C GLU A 776 19.60 -35.98 -11.57
N GLY A 777 19.60 -34.99 -10.64
CA GLY A 777 18.38 -34.38 -10.13
C GLY A 777 17.51 -33.90 -11.28
N PHE A 778 16.24 -34.22 -11.23
CA PHE A 778 15.24 -33.77 -12.21
C PHE A 778 15.33 -32.26 -12.36
N LYS A 779 15.63 -31.77 -13.57
CA LYS A 779 15.49 -30.38 -13.93
C LYS A 779 13.99 -30.08 -13.99
N PHE A 780 13.45 -29.53 -12.92
CA PHE A 780 12.03 -29.21 -12.85
C PHE A 780 11.77 -27.78 -13.30
N GLY A 781 11.01 -27.66 -14.37
CA GLY A 781 10.39 -26.44 -14.87
C GLY A 781 11.29 -25.54 -15.73
N PRO A 782 10.66 -24.75 -16.61
CA PRO A 782 11.36 -23.87 -17.56
C PRO A 782 12.17 -22.75 -16.90
N LEU A 783 11.95 -22.52 -15.62
CA LEU A 783 12.62 -21.49 -14.85
C LEU A 783 13.73 -22.05 -13.91
N ALA A 784 14.03 -23.35 -13.95
CA ALA A 784 15.16 -23.88 -13.20
C ALA A 784 16.47 -23.32 -13.76
N PRO A 785 17.41 -22.83 -12.92
CA PRO A 785 18.73 -22.41 -13.40
C PRO A 785 19.39 -23.54 -14.18
N ALA A 786 20.13 -23.22 -15.22
CA ALA A 786 20.77 -24.20 -16.11
C ALA A 786 21.63 -25.23 -15.38
N ASN A 787 22.07 -24.93 -14.18
CA ASN A 787 22.92 -25.71 -13.30
C ASN A 787 22.18 -26.48 -12.19
N GLY A 788 20.83 -26.39 -12.12
CA GLY A 788 20.02 -27.16 -11.18
C GLY A 788 20.08 -26.75 -9.71
N ASN A 789 20.88 -25.77 -9.31
CA ASN A 789 20.99 -25.29 -7.95
C ASN A 789 20.20 -24.00 -7.76
N ALA A 790 19.26 -23.97 -6.78
CA ALA A 790 18.76 -22.72 -6.27
C ALA A 790 19.94 -21.92 -5.73
N THR A 791 20.00 -20.64 -6.11
CA THR A 791 21.02 -19.74 -5.58
C THR A 791 20.87 -19.63 -4.06
N THR A 792 21.94 -19.30 -3.36
CA THR A 792 21.89 -19.04 -1.90
C THR A 792 20.81 -18.01 -1.56
N THR A 793 20.65 -17.01 -2.40
CA THR A 793 19.63 -15.94 -2.28
C THR A 793 18.19 -16.48 -2.34
N GLN A 794 17.90 -17.41 -3.26
CA GLN A 794 16.57 -18.04 -3.36
C GLN A 794 16.24 -18.89 -2.12
N ARG A 795 17.26 -19.48 -1.49
CA ARG A 795 17.09 -20.21 -0.22
C ARG A 795 16.80 -19.27 0.94
N LEU A 796 17.43 -18.10 0.98
CA LEU A 796 17.21 -17.08 2.01
C LEU A 796 15.78 -16.53 2.01
N GLN A 797 15.07 -16.57 0.88
CA GLN A 797 13.66 -16.15 0.80
C GLN A 797 12.71 -17.08 1.57
N LYS A 798 13.09 -18.32 1.85
CA LYS A 798 12.17 -19.31 2.38
C LYS A 798 12.13 -19.29 3.90
N ASN A 799 10.90 -19.26 4.44
CA ASN A 799 10.67 -19.47 5.86
C ASN A 799 11.01 -20.93 6.23
N PRO A 800 12.02 -21.18 7.08
CA PRO A 800 12.44 -22.55 7.43
C PRO A 800 11.39 -23.33 8.23
N ASN A 801 10.44 -22.65 8.85
CA ASN A 801 9.37 -23.25 9.65
C ASN A 801 8.19 -23.76 8.82
N VAL A 802 8.19 -23.51 7.51
CA VAL A 802 7.08 -23.85 6.62
C VAL A 802 7.57 -24.69 5.46
N THR A 803 6.87 -25.78 5.19
CA THR A 803 7.17 -26.69 4.08
C THR A 803 7.10 -25.96 2.74
N VAL A 804 8.10 -26.14 1.90
CA VAL A 804 8.07 -25.75 0.49
C VAL A 804 7.40 -26.87 -0.30
N ARG A 805 6.26 -26.58 -0.97
CA ARG A 805 5.47 -27.59 -1.69
C ARG A 805 6.00 -27.78 -3.10
N MET A 806 5.64 -28.91 -3.68
CA MET A 806 6.08 -29.36 -4.98
C MET A 806 4.97 -29.25 -6.03
N ARG A 807 5.33 -29.41 -7.29
CA ARG A 807 4.36 -29.62 -8.38
C ARG A 807 3.40 -30.77 -8.06
N GLY A 808 2.15 -30.63 -8.45
CA GLY A 808 1.14 -31.67 -8.40
C GLY A 808 0.44 -31.82 -7.06
N VAL A 809 0.65 -30.91 -6.12
CA VAL A 809 -0.07 -30.90 -4.83
C VAL A 809 -1.00 -29.71 -4.70
N ILE A 810 -2.00 -29.86 -3.83
CA ILE A 810 -2.91 -28.78 -3.42
C ILE A 810 -2.32 -28.06 -2.21
N GLU A 811 -2.43 -26.75 -2.22
CA GLU A 811 -2.13 -25.86 -1.09
C GLU A 811 -3.40 -25.16 -0.59
N LYS A 812 -3.41 -24.76 0.66
CA LYS A 812 -4.49 -24.00 1.28
C LYS A 812 -4.04 -23.34 2.58
N CYS A 813 -4.82 -22.37 3.08
CA CYS A 813 -4.61 -21.76 4.38
C CYS A 813 -4.58 -22.83 5.51
N THR A 814 -3.61 -22.73 6.40
CA THR A 814 -3.40 -23.58 7.57
C THR A 814 -3.67 -22.87 8.89
N TYR A 815 -4.19 -21.62 8.86
CA TYR A 815 -4.21 -20.69 10.00
C TYR A 815 -2.83 -20.48 10.62
N CYS A 816 -1.77 -20.48 9.79
CA CYS A 816 -0.38 -20.39 10.23
C CYS A 816 -0.06 -21.40 11.33
N VAL A 817 -0.25 -22.71 11.03
CA VAL A 817 -0.07 -23.82 11.98
C VAL A 817 1.28 -23.77 12.71
N GLN A 818 2.33 -23.22 12.10
CA GLN A 818 3.63 -22.99 12.73
C GLN A 818 3.55 -22.00 13.90
N ARG A 819 2.74 -20.93 13.77
CA ARG A 819 2.50 -19.96 14.85
C ARG A 819 1.63 -20.57 15.96
N ILE A 820 0.59 -21.31 15.59
CA ILE A 820 -0.24 -22.08 16.52
C ILE A 820 0.63 -23.03 17.32
N THR A 821 1.51 -23.78 16.66
CA THR A 821 2.43 -24.71 17.33
C THR A 821 3.38 -23.99 18.27
N ALA A 822 3.94 -22.84 17.85
CA ALA A 822 4.81 -22.04 18.71
C ALA A 822 4.06 -21.54 19.96
N ALA A 823 2.81 -21.06 19.82
CA ALA A 823 1.99 -20.62 20.93
C ALA A 823 1.65 -21.77 21.89
N LYS A 824 1.32 -22.95 21.38
CA LYS A 824 1.11 -24.16 22.20
C LYS A 824 2.37 -24.55 22.97
N ILE A 825 3.54 -24.50 22.34
CA ILE A 825 4.83 -24.77 22.98
C ILE A 825 5.10 -23.74 24.09
N ALA A 826 4.87 -22.46 23.82
CA ALA A 826 5.07 -21.39 24.79
C ALA A 826 4.12 -21.55 26.00
N ALA A 827 2.84 -21.84 25.76
CA ALA A 827 1.87 -22.11 26.82
C ALA A 827 2.30 -23.31 27.69
N LYS A 828 2.70 -24.40 27.05
CA LYS A 828 3.21 -25.59 27.77
C LYS A 828 4.48 -25.29 28.57
N ALA A 829 5.40 -24.54 28.02
CA ALA A 829 6.63 -24.15 28.72
C ALA A 829 6.34 -23.24 29.94
N ALA A 830 5.36 -22.34 29.82
CA ALA A 830 4.93 -21.47 30.90
C ALA A 830 4.18 -22.22 32.00
N ALA A 831 3.38 -23.21 31.65
CA ALA A 831 2.60 -24.03 32.59
C ALA A 831 3.50 -24.92 33.49
N ARG A 832 4.71 -25.28 33.04
CA ARG A 832 5.64 -26.19 33.72
C ARG A 832 4.94 -27.49 34.13
N ASP A 833 4.61 -27.66 35.41
CA ASP A 833 4.00 -28.86 36.00
C ASP A 833 2.46 -28.74 36.13
N SER A 834 1.86 -27.62 35.72
CA SER A 834 0.40 -27.47 35.72
C SER A 834 -0.22 -27.97 34.42
N ASP A 835 -1.47 -28.37 34.49
CA ASP A 835 -2.26 -28.78 33.31
C ASP A 835 -2.84 -27.57 32.52
N ASP A 836 -2.55 -26.33 32.93
CA ASP A 836 -3.01 -25.11 32.24
C ASP A 836 -2.11 -24.81 31.02
N ILE A 837 -2.27 -25.59 30.00
CA ILE A 837 -1.53 -25.48 28.72
C ILE A 837 -2.36 -24.82 27.62
N GLN A 838 -3.48 -24.19 27.99
CA GLN A 838 -4.41 -23.59 27.03
C GLN A 838 -3.88 -22.26 26.51
N VAL A 839 -3.88 -22.09 25.20
CA VAL A 839 -3.69 -20.79 24.52
C VAL A 839 -5.01 -20.02 24.63
N LYS A 840 -4.98 -18.84 25.21
CA LYS A 840 -6.18 -18.02 25.40
C LYS A 840 -6.72 -17.50 24.06
N THR A 841 -8.04 -17.37 23.98
CA THR A 841 -8.70 -16.74 22.82
C THR A 841 -8.15 -15.34 22.59
N GLY A 842 -7.87 -14.98 21.35
CA GLY A 842 -7.29 -13.68 21.01
C GLY A 842 -5.78 -13.53 21.27
N ALA A 843 -5.13 -14.53 21.90
CA ALA A 843 -3.68 -14.45 22.16
C ALA A 843 -2.80 -14.63 20.91
N LEU A 844 -3.39 -14.97 19.79
CA LEU A 844 -2.69 -15.30 18.56
C LEU A 844 -3.27 -14.50 17.39
N THR A 845 -2.46 -13.63 16.82
CA THR A 845 -2.77 -12.93 15.59
C THR A 845 -2.06 -13.58 14.40
N VAL A 846 -2.73 -13.67 13.27
CA VAL A 846 -2.26 -14.40 12.09
C VAL A 846 -1.52 -13.49 11.13
N ALA A 847 -1.91 -12.23 11.04
CA ALA A 847 -1.31 -11.25 10.13
C ALA A 847 -1.18 -9.89 10.78
#